data_013bca2319364b225260c591e6226fb8
#
_entry.id   013bca2319364b225260c591e6226fb8
#
_cell.length_a   1.000
_cell.length_b   1.000
_cell.length_c   1.000
_cell.angle_alpha   90.00
_cell.angle_beta   90.00
_cell.angle_gamma   90.00
#
_symmetry.space_group_name_H-M   'P 1'
#
loop_
_entity.id
_entity.type
_entity.pdbx_description
1 polymer ?
#
loop_
_entity_poly.entity_id
_entity_poly.type
_entity_poly.pdbx_seq_one_letter_code
_entity_poly.pdbx_strand_id
1 'polypeptide(L)'
;MNLTVEHIVKQVEELDKSKVYDYLLSSKNKLKVISSNLGEPIKLSRIKPDGEEQNLTISVDNLQKIADAVKDKVPFSIDAIVNSSGNWRSAFTSILALCTEFYYCKINNQTHLVWLPESGHQVGVSVEAKEDQYDVDSIYRPTLQIETEDLDKIFDEDYLADRLKETYDPKRKMATCQLYGMKYAKSLESYARNRDKSKRLVRQANIAEEKDFDKIIDYIFQGYNIYLLIKDGYANVRFAEKKRNTSSVPFNKEIANASIEGNERFIDALHSKPFLLLAGISGTGKSRKVQELAYATCPRDGALDADPTSPDNYCLIEVKPNWHDSTELLGYYSNISGKYMLTNFIRFVYKATQHPGIPFFVCLDEMNLAPVEQYFAEYLSVLETRKRILNEQTGQYEIRSAELITKKSFENVKIKSDEITQVDSLGDDVPRQRKDLYTGEDLQVIRYIKENGLRLPENLFVIGTVNMDDTTHQFSRKVIDRAFTIEMNGGDLNTLFDEKDTLAYSDKPLDGDTVIPSFAKAQEVLDKYPNDAEQIKKLVPERLNRINDEGIFKNTPFRVSYRVENELILYFGSLRMLDNESSTEELVNKAFLTILLEKILPRVEGDEKAMNCGSDGNSKILNNLHAYVEEFKPENYTEGDGSIYDILSHKLDEMNERVKNSYFTSFFS
;
A
#
# COMPACT_ATOMS: atom_id res chain seq x y z
N MET A 1 -0.22 20.56 36.12
CA MET A 1 -1.23 21.59 36.52
C MET A 1 -2.62 20.97 36.32
N ASN A 2 -3.62 21.29 37.12
CA ASN A 2 -4.99 20.84 36.86
C ASN A 2 -5.76 21.99 36.24
N LEU A 3 -6.47 21.71 35.15
CA LEU A 3 -7.36 22.68 34.53
C LEU A 3 -8.55 22.96 35.46
N THR A 4 -8.97 24.21 35.57
CA THR A 4 -10.13 24.64 36.36
C THR A 4 -11.14 25.36 35.49
N VAL A 5 -12.39 25.41 35.94
CA VAL A 5 -13.45 26.19 35.22
C VAL A 5 -13.07 27.65 35.15
N GLU A 6 -12.51 28.23 36.22
CA GLU A 6 -12.05 29.61 36.26
C GLU A 6 -10.98 29.86 35.16
N HIS A 7 -10.06 28.91 34.99
CA HIS A 7 -9.02 28.99 33.98
C HIS A 7 -9.62 28.96 32.55
N ILE A 8 -10.55 28.04 32.29
CA ILE A 8 -11.26 27.98 30.99
C ILE A 8 -12.01 29.29 30.69
N VAL A 9 -12.75 29.80 31.66
CA VAL A 9 -13.51 31.05 31.51
C VAL A 9 -12.59 32.21 31.20
N LYS A 10 -11.49 32.34 31.95
CA LYS A 10 -10.48 33.38 31.74
C LYS A 10 -9.87 33.35 30.33
N GLN A 11 -9.51 32.15 29.86
CA GLN A 11 -8.99 31.99 28.50
C GLN A 11 -10.01 32.42 27.41
N VAL A 12 -11.28 32.12 27.61
CA VAL A 12 -12.35 32.55 26.68
C VAL A 12 -12.64 34.05 26.81
N GLU A 13 -12.46 34.69 27.99
CA GLU A 13 -12.59 36.13 28.19
C GLU A 13 -11.56 36.96 27.44
N GLU A 14 -10.39 36.40 27.18
CA GLU A 14 -9.33 37.04 26.39
C GLU A 14 -9.70 37.20 24.91
N LEU A 15 -10.70 36.48 24.42
CA LEU A 15 -11.20 36.60 23.05
C LEU A 15 -12.01 37.90 22.86
N ASP A 16 -11.72 38.60 21.77
CA ASP A 16 -12.46 39.84 21.44
C ASP A 16 -13.91 39.55 21.07
N LYS A 17 -14.85 39.92 21.94
CA LYS A 17 -16.28 39.70 21.79
C LYS A 17 -16.91 40.48 20.61
N SER A 18 -16.19 41.44 20.03
CA SER A 18 -16.64 42.17 18.85
C SER A 18 -16.31 41.43 17.54
N LYS A 19 -15.40 40.49 17.58
CA LYS A 19 -14.92 39.74 16.41
C LYS A 19 -15.75 38.49 16.13
N VAL A 20 -15.76 38.13 14.87
CA VAL A 20 -16.28 36.86 14.36
C VAL A 20 -15.11 35.97 13.97
N TYR A 21 -15.11 34.75 14.49
CA TYR A 21 -14.04 33.77 14.33
C TYR A 21 -14.42 32.67 13.37
N ASP A 22 -13.45 32.10 12.72
CA ASP A 22 -13.63 30.93 11.85
C ASP A 22 -13.91 29.67 12.67
N TYR A 23 -14.73 28.81 12.11
CA TYR A 23 -15.07 27.54 12.72
C TYR A 23 -13.99 26.51 12.38
N LEU A 24 -13.33 25.92 13.38
CA LEU A 24 -12.24 24.95 13.18
C LEU A 24 -12.71 23.68 12.43
N LEU A 25 -13.95 23.25 12.69
CA LEU A 25 -14.52 22.01 12.17
C LEU A 25 -15.39 22.21 10.91
N SER A 26 -15.57 23.44 10.43
CA SER A 26 -16.39 23.74 9.26
C SER A 26 -16.04 25.10 8.66
N SER A 27 -15.53 25.14 7.47
CA SER A 27 -15.19 26.38 6.75
C SER A 27 -16.39 27.25 6.39
N LYS A 28 -17.63 26.76 6.56
CA LYS A 28 -18.86 27.45 6.17
C LYS A 28 -19.52 28.21 7.32
N ASN A 29 -19.24 27.87 8.56
CA ASN A 29 -19.83 28.52 9.73
C ASN A 29 -18.81 29.43 10.42
N LYS A 30 -19.32 30.47 11.08
CA LYS A 30 -18.51 31.36 11.90
C LYS A 30 -19.03 31.40 13.32
N LEU A 31 -18.21 31.86 14.28
CA LEU A 31 -18.51 31.89 15.69
C LEU A 31 -18.27 33.28 16.28
N LYS A 32 -19.08 33.64 17.28
CA LYS A 32 -18.90 34.82 18.10
C LYS A 32 -19.10 34.48 19.56
N VAL A 33 -18.26 34.99 20.45
CA VAL A 33 -18.45 34.90 21.90
C VAL A 33 -19.44 36.03 22.32
N ILE A 34 -20.52 35.61 22.97
CA ILE A 34 -21.54 36.56 23.48
C ILE A 34 -21.19 36.94 24.91
N SER A 35 -21.02 35.96 25.79
CA SER A 35 -20.63 36.17 27.19
C SER A 35 -19.85 34.99 27.77
N SER A 36 -18.90 35.33 28.64
CA SER A 36 -18.06 34.37 29.35
C SER A 36 -17.71 34.95 30.71
N ASN A 37 -18.61 34.80 31.71
CA ASN A 37 -18.40 35.31 33.05
C ASN A 37 -18.22 34.11 34.01
N LEU A 38 -17.37 34.24 35.01
CA LEU A 38 -17.17 33.23 36.00
C LEU A 38 -18.46 32.94 36.77
N GLY A 39 -18.79 31.65 36.91
CA GLY A 39 -20.02 31.20 37.57
C GLY A 39 -21.31 31.24 36.72
N GLU A 40 -21.19 31.75 35.47
CA GLU A 40 -22.27 31.78 34.50
C GLU A 40 -22.00 30.83 33.31
N PRO A 41 -23.05 30.40 32.58
CA PRO A 41 -22.87 29.66 31.34
C PRO A 41 -22.17 30.51 30.28
N ILE A 42 -21.19 29.92 29.53
CA ILE A 42 -20.62 30.58 28.37
C ILE A 42 -21.66 30.59 27.24
N LYS A 43 -21.90 31.75 26.66
CA LYS A 43 -22.83 31.94 25.54
C LYS A 43 -22.07 32.29 24.26
N LEU A 44 -22.34 31.51 23.20
CA LEU A 44 -21.78 31.69 21.86
C LEU A 44 -22.90 31.94 20.85
N SER A 45 -22.58 32.59 19.73
CA SER A 45 -23.43 32.65 18.53
C SER A 45 -22.71 31.92 17.40
N ARG A 46 -23.39 30.97 16.78
CA ARG A 46 -22.98 30.32 15.54
C ARG A 46 -23.69 31.00 14.38
N ILE A 47 -22.90 31.56 13.46
CA ILE A 47 -23.41 32.26 12.29
C ILE A 47 -23.31 31.29 11.11
N LYS A 48 -24.46 30.97 10.51
CA LYS A 48 -24.55 30.11 9.32
C LYS A 48 -24.20 30.89 8.04
N PRO A 49 -23.93 30.23 6.91
CA PRO A 49 -23.59 30.87 5.64
C PRO A 49 -24.69 31.77 5.09
N ASP A 50 -25.95 31.53 5.46
CA ASP A 50 -27.14 32.34 5.12
C ASP A 50 -27.31 33.54 6.04
N GLY A 51 -26.43 33.73 7.02
CA GLY A 51 -26.49 34.82 7.99
C GLY A 51 -27.39 34.54 9.20
N GLU A 52 -28.04 33.40 9.30
CA GLU A 52 -28.84 33.02 10.47
C GLU A 52 -27.92 32.80 11.70
N GLU A 53 -28.27 33.43 12.83
CA GLU A 53 -27.55 33.29 14.09
C GLU A 53 -28.25 32.30 15.01
N GLN A 54 -27.51 31.32 15.47
CA GLN A 54 -27.96 30.33 16.45
C GLN A 54 -27.22 30.50 17.78
N ASN A 55 -27.95 30.80 18.84
CA ASN A 55 -27.37 30.89 20.18
C ASN A 55 -27.11 29.53 20.77
N LEU A 56 -25.89 29.36 21.31
CA LEU A 56 -25.40 28.14 21.93
C LEU A 56 -24.98 28.46 23.37
N THR A 57 -25.28 27.57 24.30
CA THR A 57 -24.99 27.78 25.71
C THR A 57 -24.25 26.56 26.27
N ILE A 58 -23.13 26.80 26.93
CA ILE A 58 -22.33 25.81 27.63
C ILE A 58 -22.57 26.00 29.14
N SER A 59 -23.23 25.05 29.77
CA SER A 59 -23.51 25.10 31.21
C SER A 59 -22.26 24.98 32.08
N VAL A 60 -22.30 25.52 33.27
CA VAL A 60 -21.21 25.42 34.24
C VAL A 60 -20.90 23.96 34.60
N ASP A 61 -21.93 23.09 34.66
CA ASP A 61 -21.76 21.64 34.87
C ASP A 61 -20.94 20.98 33.74
N ASN A 62 -21.16 21.39 32.47
CA ASN A 62 -20.39 20.90 31.37
C ASN A 62 -18.94 21.44 31.39
N LEU A 63 -18.73 22.68 31.80
CA LEU A 63 -17.38 23.24 31.99
C LEU A 63 -16.62 22.49 33.08
N GLN A 64 -17.32 22.12 34.19
CA GLN A 64 -16.72 21.34 35.27
C GLN A 64 -16.30 19.95 34.79
N LYS A 65 -17.16 19.25 34.03
CA LYS A 65 -16.79 17.94 33.43
C LYS A 65 -15.58 18.02 32.51
N ILE A 66 -15.48 19.09 31.75
CA ILE A 66 -14.31 19.31 30.87
C ILE A 66 -13.06 19.58 31.70
N ALA A 67 -13.15 20.44 32.70
CA ALA A 67 -12.03 20.77 33.58
C ALA A 67 -11.51 19.53 34.33
N ASP A 68 -12.41 18.68 34.85
CA ASP A 68 -12.06 17.47 35.58
C ASP A 68 -11.43 16.39 34.69
N ALA A 69 -11.78 16.36 33.40
CA ALA A 69 -11.30 15.32 32.46
C ALA A 69 -10.04 15.69 31.73
N VAL A 70 -9.73 16.99 31.56
CA VAL A 70 -8.59 17.45 30.78
C VAL A 70 -7.31 17.39 31.58
N LYS A 71 -6.28 16.79 31.00
CA LYS A 71 -4.93 16.69 31.56
C LYS A 71 -3.92 17.40 30.66
N ASP A 72 -2.86 17.91 31.28
CA ASP A 72 -1.73 18.52 30.58
C ASP A 72 -1.12 17.58 29.54
N LYS A 73 -0.90 18.09 28.34
CA LYS A 73 -0.30 17.37 27.18
C LYS A 73 -1.10 16.18 26.68
N VAL A 74 -2.30 15.92 27.21
CA VAL A 74 -3.15 14.81 26.80
C VAL A 74 -4.21 15.29 25.81
N PRO A 75 -4.25 14.79 24.57
CA PRO A 75 -5.33 15.12 23.64
C PRO A 75 -6.70 14.69 24.13
N PHE A 76 -7.71 15.54 23.96
CA PHE A 76 -9.06 15.27 24.38
C PHE A 76 -10.10 15.73 23.35
N SER A 77 -11.28 15.14 23.40
CA SER A 77 -12.44 15.55 22.62
C SER A 77 -13.58 15.92 23.53
N ILE A 78 -14.17 17.10 23.33
CA ILE A 78 -15.34 17.53 24.09
C ILE A 78 -16.51 16.56 23.91
N ASP A 79 -16.65 15.98 22.71
CA ASP A 79 -17.68 14.98 22.42
C ASP A 79 -17.52 13.69 23.25
N ALA A 80 -16.30 13.33 23.60
CA ALA A 80 -16.02 12.17 24.44
C ALA A 80 -16.24 12.44 25.93
N ILE A 81 -15.98 13.67 26.39
CA ILE A 81 -16.11 14.06 27.80
C ILE A 81 -17.58 14.31 28.16
N VAL A 82 -18.31 15.03 27.29
CA VAL A 82 -19.67 15.46 27.60
C VAL A 82 -20.67 14.67 26.76
N ASN A 83 -21.33 13.71 27.39
CA ASN A 83 -22.33 12.85 26.78
C ASN A 83 -23.70 13.55 26.70
N SER A 84 -23.80 14.68 26.00
CA SER A 84 -25.05 15.42 25.82
C SER A 84 -25.36 15.65 24.33
N SER A 85 -26.65 15.62 23.97
CA SER A 85 -27.11 16.01 22.63
C SER A 85 -27.06 17.53 22.49
N GLY A 86 -26.27 18.03 21.56
CA GLY A 86 -26.27 19.48 21.26
C GLY A 86 -25.15 19.91 20.31
N ASN A 87 -25.48 20.89 19.47
CA ASN A 87 -24.55 21.45 18.46
C ASN A 87 -23.47 22.39 19.07
N TRP A 88 -23.46 22.60 20.38
CA TRP A 88 -22.54 23.53 21.05
C TRP A 88 -21.13 22.96 21.20
N ARG A 89 -20.97 21.62 21.25
CA ARG A 89 -19.69 20.96 21.50
C ARG A 89 -18.64 21.28 20.44
N SER A 90 -19.00 21.17 19.17
CA SER A 90 -18.12 21.52 18.07
C SER A 90 -17.81 23.02 17.98
N ALA A 91 -18.77 23.86 18.39
CA ALA A 91 -18.56 25.31 18.50
C ALA A 91 -17.58 25.61 19.64
N PHE A 92 -17.72 24.97 20.78
CA PHE A 92 -16.85 25.16 21.93
C PHE A 92 -15.44 24.62 21.69
N THR A 93 -15.31 23.48 20.99
CA THR A 93 -14.01 22.98 20.51
C THR A 93 -13.29 24.04 19.69
N SER A 94 -14.02 24.70 18.78
CA SER A 94 -13.43 25.74 17.92
C SER A 94 -13.05 26.99 18.72
N ILE A 95 -13.83 27.37 19.72
CA ILE A 95 -13.53 28.52 20.59
C ILE A 95 -12.33 28.23 21.49
N LEU A 96 -12.23 27.05 22.08
CA LEU A 96 -11.07 26.70 22.89
C LEU A 96 -9.77 26.67 22.05
N ALA A 97 -9.83 26.18 20.82
CA ALA A 97 -8.67 26.20 19.93
C ALA A 97 -8.14 27.62 19.58
N LEU A 98 -8.91 28.66 19.85
CA LEU A 98 -8.50 30.06 19.68
C LEU A 98 -7.89 30.65 20.96
N CYS A 99 -7.96 29.94 22.09
CA CYS A 99 -7.44 30.38 23.37
C CYS A 99 -5.94 30.03 23.47
N THR A 100 -5.18 30.87 24.16
CA THR A 100 -3.70 30.87 24.20
C THR A 100 -3.05 29.51 24.51
N GLU A 101 -3.65 28.73 25.41
CA GLU A 101 -3.06 27.47 25.87
C GLU A 101 -3.68 26.21 25.26
N PHE A 102 -4.70 26.38 24.39
CA PHE A 102 -5.37 25.27 23.75
C PHE A 102 -4.96 25.16 22.29
N TYR A 103 -4.38 24.05 21.94
CA TYR A 103 -3.98 23.71 20.58
C TYR A 103 -4.92 22.65 20.02
N TYR A 104 -5.07 22.56 18.71
CA TYR A 104 -5.75 21.43 18.10
C TYR A 104 -4.74 20.45 17.53
N CYS A 105 -5.10 19.16 17.49
CA CYS A 105 -4.36 18.14 16.78
C CYS A 105 -5.34 17.22 16.02
N LYS A 106 -4.85 16.57 15.00
CA LYS A 106 -5.64 15.61 14.23
C LYS A 106 -5.21 14.20 14.57
N ILE A 107 -6.14 13.43 15.12
CA ILE A 107 -5.92 12.03 15.49
C ILE A 107 -7.02 11.22 14.80
N ASN A 108 -6.60 10.28 13.92
CA ASN A 108 -7.54 9.47 13.13
C ASN A 108 -8.57 10.34 12.37
N ASN A 109 -8.10 11.39 11.70
CA ASN A 109 -8.92 12.39 11.01
C ASN A 109 -9.98 13.11 11.88
N GLN A 110 -9.94 12.92 13.19
CA GLN A 110 -10.80 13.65 14.14
C GLN A 110 -10.01 14.76 14.82
N THR A 111 -10.59 15.96 14.89
CA THR A 111 -9.97 17.07 15.58
C THR A 111 -10.10 16.89 17.08
N HIS A 112 -8.98 16.88 17.77
CA HIS A 112 -8.87 16.89 19.23
C HIS A 112 -8.26 18.19 19.69
N LEU A 113 -8.46 18.54 20.94
CA LEU A 113 -7.78 19.63 21.62
C LEU A 113 -6.67 19.07 22.53
N VAL A 114 -5.63 19.86 22.69
CA VAL A 114 -4.54 19.62 23.65
C VAL A 114 -4.38 20.86 24.50
N TRP A 115 -4.34 20.69 25.81
CA TRP A 115 -4.03 21.78 26.71
C TRP A 115 -2.53 21.77 27.01
N LEU A 116 -1.86 22.88 26.67
CA LEU A 116 -0.41 23.08 26.86
C LEU A 116 -0.17 24.34 27.70
N PRO A 117 -0.28 24.24 29.06
CA PRO A 117 -0.21 25.42 29.93
C PRO A 117 1.16 26.09 29.95
N GLU A 118 2.22 25.41 29.54
CA GLU A 118 3.59 25.95 29.47
C GLU A 118 3.88 26.59 28.10
N SER A 119 2.98 26.46 27.14
CA SER A 119 3.13 26.97 25.78
C SER A 119 1.96 27.92 25.49
N GLY A 120 2.24 29.06 24.89
CA GLY A 120 1.22 30.02 24.52
C GLY A 120 1.27 30.37 23.05
N HIS A 121 0.11 30.54 22.42
CA HIS A 121 0.02 31.09 21.07
C HIS A 121 -0.84 32.37 21.03
N GLN A 122 -0.88 33.04 19.89
CA GLN A 122 -1.64 34.27 19.74
C GLN A 122 -3.15 34.01 19.92
N VAL A 123 -3.78 34.75 20.82
CA VAL A 123 -5.24 34.72 21.07
C VAL A 123 -6.00 35.01 19.75
N GLY A 124 -7.03 34.23 19.51
CA GLY A 124 -7.89 34.37 18.35
C GLY A 124 -7.37 33.70 17.05
N VAL A 125 -6.30 32.93 17.15
CA VAL A 125 -5.75 32.14 16.04
C VAL A 125 -5.63 30.69 16.51
N SER A 126 -6.26 29.76 15.80
CA SER A 126 -6.12 28.33 16.11
C SER A 126 -4.78 27.80 15.59
N VAL A 127 -4.04 27.09 16.43
CA VAL A 127 -2.71 26.55 16.12
C VAL A 127 -2.72 25.04 16.29
N GLU A 128 -2.12 24.34 15.32
CA GLU A 128 -1.97 22.89 15.37
C GLU A 128 -0.78 22.52 16.27
N ALA A 129 -1.00 21.62 17.24
CA ALA A 129 0.07 21.08 18.07
C ALA A 129 0.94 20.14 17.27
N LYS A 130 2.26 20.21 17.46
CA LYS A 130 3.19 19.25 16.89
C LYS A 130 3.16 17.94 17.67
N GLU A 131 3.48 16.82 17.02
CA GLU A 131 3.42 15.48 17.64
C GLU A 131 4.36 15.34 18.86
N ASP A 132 5.41 16.11 18.94
CA ASP A 132 6.36 16.16 20.08
C ASP A 132 5.84 16.98 21.28
N GLN A 133 4.77 17.73 21.12
CA GLN A 133 4.21 18.59 22.16
C GLN A 133 3.14 17.92 23.02
N TYR A 134 2.63 16.75 22.62
CA TYR A 134 1.59 16.06 23.36
C TYR A 134 1.82 14.55 23.41
N ASP A 135 1.28 13.94 24.46
CA ASP A 135 1.39 12.50 24.67
C ASP A 135 0.40 11.75 23.79
N VAL A 136 0.89 11.25 22.66
CA VAL A 136 0.10 10.47 21.68
C VAL A 136 -0.36 9.15 22.31
N ASP A 137 0.41 8.57 23.21
CA ASP A 137 0.13 7.29 23.84
C ASP A 137 -0.97 7.39 24.92
N SER A 138 -1.22 8.60 25.42
CA SER A 138 -2.27 8.88 26.39
C SER A 138 -3.65 9.08 25.77
N ILE A 139 -3.81 8.98 24.45
CA ILE A 139 -5.11 9.11 23.79
C ILE A 139 -5.94 7.87 24.04
N TYR A 140 -6.48 7.83 25.21
CA TYR A 140 -7.37 6.78 25.65
C TYR A 140 -8.78 6.95 25.11
N ARG A 141 -9.23 5.98 24.34
CA ARG A 141 -10.62 5.54 24.47
C ARG A 141 -10.59 4.39 25.47
N PRO A 142 -11.17 4.53 26.67
CA PRO A 142 -11.17 3.47 27.66
C PRO A 142 -11.90 2.28 27.07
N THR A 143 -11.28 1.10 27.18
CA THR A 143 -11.90 -0.07 26.68
C THR A 143 -11.49 -1.27 27.47
N LEU A 144 -11.20 -2.36 26.96
CA LEU A 144 -11.01 -3.56 27.71
C LEU A 144 -9.84 -3.41 28.69
N GLN A 145 -10.11 -3.30 29.99
CA GLN A 145 -9.10 -3.48 31.02
C GLN A 145 -9.03 -4.96 31.39
N ILE A 146 -7.86 -5.54 31.24
CA ILE A 146 -7.57 -6.93 31.56
C ILE A 146 -6.54 -6.93 32.69
N GLU A 147 -6.81 -7.65 33.76
CA GLU A 147 -5.81 -7.83 34.79
C GLU A 147 -4.58 -8.56 34.24
N THR A 148 -3.40 -8.19 34.75
CA THR A 148 -2.14 -8.72 34.21
C THR A 148 -2.06 -10.25 34.35
N GLU A 149 -2.76 -10.80 35.37
CA GLU A 149 -2.86 -12.24 35.64
C GLU A 149 -3.71 -12.98 34.59
N ASP A 150 -4.61 -12.27 33.92
CA ASP A 150 -5.54 -12.82 32.93
C ASP A 150 -5.04 -12.68 31.48
N LEU A 151 -3.81 -12.19 31.26
CA LEU A 151 -3.27 -11.97 29.91
C LEU A 151 -3.25 -13.23 29.04
N ASP A 152 -3.07 -14.39 29.65
CA ASP A 152 -3.07 -15.67 28.92
C ASP A 152 -4.47 -16.10 28.48
N LYS A 153 -5.51 -15.54 29.09
CA LYS A 153 -6.92 -15.79 28.75
C LYS A 153 -7.42 -14.91 27.61
N ILE A 154 -6.63 -13.97 27.14
CA ILE A 154 -7.02 -12.98 26.08
C ILE A 154 -7.48 -13.66 24.78
N PHE A 155 -7.11 -14.92 24.56
CA PHE A 155 -7.48 -15.75 23.42
C PHE A 155 -8.62 -16.71 23.70
N ASP A 156 -9.12 -16.77 24.93
CA ASP A 156 -10.30 -17.52 25.28
C ASP A 156 -11.55 -16.78 24.78
N GLU A 157 -12.37 -17.47 23.96
CA GLU A 157 -13.57 -16.87 23.35
C GLU A 157 -14.59 -16.47 24.42
N ASP A 158 -14.72 -17.24 25.50
CA ASP A 158 -15.69 -16.96 26.57
C ASP A 158 -15.24 -15.74 27.38
N TYR A 159 -13.96 -15.66 27.70
CA TYR A 159 -13.39 -14.52 28.42
C TYR A 159 -13.53 -13.22 27.61
N LEU A 160 -13.21 -13.25 26.31
CA LEU A 160 -13.38 -12.08 25.43
C LEU A 160 -14.86 -11.69 25.28
N ALA A 161 -15.76 -12.67 25.18
CA ALA A 161 -17.20 -12.42 25.11
C ALA A 161 -17.73 -11.70 26.35
N ASP A 162 -17.30 -12.12 27.52
CA ASP A 162 -17.69 -11.47 28.78
C ASP A 162 -17.15 -10.05 28.87
N ARG A 163 -15.91 -9.81 28.48
CA ARG A 163 -15.33 -8.47 28.48
C ARG A 163 -15.97 -7.55 27.43
N LEU A 164 -16.32 -8.06 26.25
CA LEU A 164 -17.10 -7.32 25.26
C LEU A 164 -18.47 -6.91 25.81
N LYS A 165 -19.13 -7.80 26.55
CA LYS A 165 -20.42 -7.53 27.20
C LYS A 165 -20.33 -6.40 28.22
N GLU A 166 -19.25 -6.33 29.01
CA GLU A 166 -19.01 -5.27 29.96
C GLU A 166 -18.79 -3.90 29.32
N THR A 167 -18.20 -3.88 28.14
CA THR A 167 -17.84 -2.64 27.41
C THR A 167 -18.91 -2.19 26.40
N TYR A 168 -19.96 -2.99 26.17
CA TYR A 168 -21.01 -2.66 25.22
C TYR A 168 -21.89 -1.49 25.70
N ASP A 169 -22.02 -0.46 24.85
CA ASP A 169 -22.94 0.65 25.05
C ASP A 169 -24.24 0.44 24.24
N PRO A 170 -25.37 0.09 24.86
CA PRO A 170 -26.63 -0.17 24.19
C PRO A 170 -27.19 1.06 23.45
N LYS A 171 -26.85 2.27 23.90
CA LYS A 171 -27.34 3.51 23.27
C LYS A 171 -26.62 3.79 21.96
N ARG A 172 -25.35 3.45 21.90
CA ARG A 172 -24.52 3.62 20.69
C ARG A 172 -24.55 2.41 19.78
N LYS A 173 -25.06 1.27 20.27
CA LYS A 173 -25.00 -0.04 19.60
C LYS A 173 -23.58 -0.43 19.19
N MET A 174 -22.60 -0.10 20.03
CA MET A 174 -21.18 -0.33 19.80
C MET A 174 -20.54 -0.88 21.05
N ALA A 175 -19.75 -1.94 20.88
CA ALA A 175 -18.78 -2.35 21.88
C ALA A 175 -17.48 -1.60 21.60
N THR A 176 -17.03 -0.82 22.57
CA THR A 176 -15.72 -0.17 22.47
C THR A 176 -14.65 -1.14 22.94
N CYS A 177 -14.15 -1.96 22.07
CA CYS A 177 -13.01 -2.81 22.34
C CYS A 177 -11.79 -2.24 21.64
N GLN A 178 -10.81 -1.76 22.38
CA GLN A 178 -9.51 -1.38 21.87
C GLN A 178 -8.48 -2.33 22.46
N LEU A 179 -7.82 -3.10 21.65
CA LEU A 179 -6.95 -4.17 22.07
C LEU A 179 -5.51 -3.91 21.64
N TYR A 180 -4.58 -4.03 22.56
CA TYR A 180 -3.19 -3.72 22.31
C TYR A 180 -2.25 -4.75 22.87
N GLY A 181 -1.46 -5.37 22.15
CA GLY A 181 -0.38 -6.15 22.69
C GLY A 181 0.49 -6.76 21.63
N MET A 182 1.69 -6.33 21.52
CA MET A 182 2.59 -6.91 20.53
C MET A 182 2.71 -8.43 20.64
N LYS A 183 2.72 -8.98 21.84
CA LYS A 183 2.80 -10.43 22.07
C LYS A 183 1.53 -11.18 21.64
N TYR A 184 0.36 -10.53 21.69
CA TYR A 184 -0.93 -11.16 21.44
C TYR A 184 -1.63 -10.64 20.17
N ALA A 185 -1.03 -9.67 19.48
CA ALA A 185 -1.57 -9.03 18.29
C ALA A 185 -2.00 -10.02 17.21
N LYS A 186 -1.22 -11.07 16.98
CA LYS A 186 -1.47 -12.05 15.92
C LYS A 186 -2.81 -12.76 16.07
N SER A 187 -3.14 -13.23 17.25
CA SER A 187 -4.39 -13.96 17.48
C SER A 187 -5.61 -13.07 17.41
N LEU A 188 -5.48 -11.82 17.88
CA LEU A 188 -6.57 -10.83 17.79
C LEU A 188 -6.79 -10.36 16.35
N GLU A 189 -5.74 -10.21 15.57
CA GLU A 189 -5.85 -9.97 14.13
C GLU A 189 -6.57 -11.12 13.42
N SER A 190 -6.40 -12.38 13.87
CA SER A 190 -7.14 -13.51 13.30
C SER A 190 -8.64 -13.41 13.52
N TYR A 191 -9.09 -12.84 14.63
CA TYR A 191 -10.50 -12.52 14.87
C TYR A 191 -10.98 -11.38 13.99
N ALA A 192 -10.18 -10.32 13.83
CA ALA A 192 -10.48 -9.20 12.94
C ALA A 192 -10.65 -9.63 11.48
N ARG A 193 -9.80 -10.56 11.03
CA ARG A 193 -9.84 -11.10 9.67
C ARG A 193 -10.88 -12.20 9.46
N ASN A 194 -11.27 -12.90 10.50
CA ASN A 194 -12.26 -13.96 10.43
C ASN A 194 -13.62 -13.47 10.95
N ARG A 195 -14.41 -12.94 10.03
CA ARG A 195 -15.72 -12.35 10.32
C ARG A 195 -16.69 -13.33 11.00
N ASP A 196 -16.59 -14.62 10.71
CA ASP A 196 -17.44 -15.63 11.32
C ASP A 196 -17.03 -15.93 12.78
N LYS A 197 -15.74 -15.90 13.09
CA LYS A 197 -15.27 -15.98 14.50
C LYS A 197 -15.71 -14.76 15.27
N SER A 198 -15.58 -13.56 14.70
CA SER A 198 -16.01 -12.31 15.36
C SER A 198 -17.52 -12.29 15.59
N LYS A 199 -18.32 -12.74 14.63
CA LYS A 199 -19.78 -12.90 14.80
C LYS A 199 -20.14 -13.87 15.92
N ARG A 200 -19.39 -14.98 16.02
CA ARG A 200 -19.58 -15.96 17.10
C ARG A 200 -19.30 -15.36 18.46
N LEU A 201 -18.19 -14.60 18.57
CA LEU A 201 -17.83 -13.89 19.79
C LEU A 201 -18.93 -12.88 20.23
N VAL A 202 -19.46 -12.09 19.29
CA VAL A 202 -20.54 -11.14 19.54
C VAL A 202 -21.83 -11.84 19.97
N ARG A 203 -22.17 -12.99 19.38
CA ARG A 203 -23.31 -13.83 19.78
C ARG A 203 -23.14 -14.39 21.19
N GLN A 204 -21.95 -14.90 21.50
CA GLN A 204 -21.61 -15.43 22.83
C GLN A 204 -21.74 -14.36 23.91
N ALA A 205 -21.27 -13.14 23.60
CA ALA A 205 -21.41 -12.01 24.52
C ALA A 205 -22.85 -11.52 24.67
N ASN A 206 -23.78 -11.93 23.81
CA ASN A 206 -25.21 -11.54 23.81
C ASN A 206 -25.42 -10.01 23.91
N ILE A 207 -24.59 -9.24 23.18
CA ILE A 207 -24.58 -7.76 23.29
C ILE A 207 -25.40 -7.08 22.20
N ALA A 208 -25.76 -7.77 21.11
CA ALA A 208 -26.46 -7.18 19.97
C ALA A 208 -27.35 -8.17 19.24
N GLU A 209 -28.33 -7.65 18.48
CA GLU A 209 -29.09 -8.41 17.54
C GLU A 209 -28.25 -8.76 16.30
N GLU A 210 -28.54 -9.86 15.62
CA GLU A 210 -27.75 -10.35 14.50
C GLU A 210 -27.62 -9.35 13.34
N LYS A 211 -28.61 -8.51 13.11
CA LYS A 211 -28.60 -7.44 12.09
C LYS A 211 -27.53 -6.36 12.34
N ASP A 212 -27.11 -6.19 13.60
CA ASP A 212 -26.13 -5.17 13.99
C ASP A 212 -24.71 -5.75 14.08
N PHE A 213 -24.52 -7.07 13.94
CA PHE A 213 -23.22 -7.74 14.10
C PHE A 213 -22.15 -7.24 13.16
N ASP A 214 -22.46 -7.07 11.89
CA ASP A 214 -21.48 -6.61 10.90
C ASP A 214 -20.96 -5.22 11.23
N LYS A 215 -21.85 -4.32 11.68
CA LYS A 215 -21.50 -2.97 12.07
C LYS A 215 -20.64 -2.94 13.34
N ILE A 216 -20.94 -3.80 14.31
CA ILE A 216 -20.15 -3.90 15.54
C ILE A 216 -18.78 -4.48 15.25
N ILE A 217 -18.71 -5.52 14.42
CA ILE A 217 -17.45 -6.16 14.03
C ILE A 217 -16.57 -5.19 13.23
N ASP A 218 -17.13 -4.45 12.28
CA ASP A 218 -16.40 -3.44 11.53
C ASP A 218 -15.83 -2.35 12.43
N TYR A 219 -16.55 -1.96 13.48
CA TYR A 219 -16.05 -0.99 14.46
C TYR A 219 -14.93 -1.57 15.35
N ILE A 220 -15.10 -2.81 15.83
CA ILE A 220 -14.16 -3.45 16.77
C ILE A 220 -12.87 -3.86 16.08
N PHE A 221 -12.94 -4.33 14.82
CA PHE A 221 -11.85 -5.00 14.13
C PHE A 221 -11.36 -4.31 12.85
N GLN A 222 -11.64 -3.03 12.69
CA GLN A 222 -11.07 -2.27 11.56
C GLN A 222 -9.58 -2.01 11.77
N GLY A 223 -8.75 -2.70 11.01
CA GLY A 223 -7.40 -2.39 10.56
C GLY A 223 -6.40 -1.64 11.46
N TYR A 224 -6.45 -1.84 12.78
CA TYR A 224 -5.61 -1.11 13.72
C TYR A 224 -4.42 -1.94 14.23
N ASN A 225 -3.32 -1.28 14.54
CA ASN A 225 -2.26 -1.89 15.34
C ASN A 225 -2.76 -2.13 16.76
N ILE A 226 -2.35 -3.26 17.35
CA ILE A 226 -2.76 -3.66 18.68
C ILE A 226 -1.58 -3.44 19.62
N TYR A 227 -1.77 -2.70 20.71
CA TYR A 227 -0.74 -2.47 21.72
C TYR A 227 -1.21 -2.92 23.10
N LEU A 228 -0.32 -3.37 23.92
CA LEU A 228 -0.57 -3.71 25.32
C LEU A 228 0.14 -2.69 26.21
N LEU A 229 -0.64 -1.92 26.97
CA LEU A 229 -0.14 -1.03 27.99
C LEU A 229 -0.42 -1.63 29.35
N ILE A 230 0.62 -2.03 30.05
CA ILE A 230 0.53 -2.50 31.42
C ILE A 230 0.78 -1.31 32.34
N LYS A 231 -0.23 -0.92 33.12
CA LYS A 231 -0.15 0.16 34.08
C LYS A 231 -1.00 -0.15 35.29
N ASP A 232 -0.44 0.06 36.46
CA ASP A 232 -1.15 -0.09 37.74
C ASP A 232 -1.79 -1.48 37.96
N GLY A 233 -1.16 -2.56 37.46
CA GLY A 233 -1.68 -3.93 37.61
C GLY A 233 -2.73 -4.31 36.57
N TYR A 234 -3.06 -3.44 35.63
CA TYR A 234 -4.01 -3.70 34.55
C TYR A 234 -3.33 -3.67 33.21
N ALA A 235 -3.72 -4.59 32.35
CA ALA A 235 -3.36 -4.55 30.95
C ALA A 235 -4.46 -3.84 30.16
N ASN A 236 -4.12 -2.70 29.60
CA ASN A 236 -5.02 -1.99 28.70
C ASN A 236 -4.73 -2.42 27.29
N VAL A 237 -5.76 -2.90 26.63
CA VAL A 237 -5.68 -3.46 25.29
C VAL A 237 -6.39 -2.51 24.33
N ARG A 238 -5.73 -1.94 23.29
CA ARG A 238 -6.35 -1.00 22.36
C ARG A 238 -5.91 -1.19 20.91
N PHE A 239 -6.73 -0.79 19.93
CA PHE A 239 -6.38 -0.65 18.54
C PHE A 239 -5.93 0.78 18.25
N ALA A 240 -4.78 0.97 17.62
CA ALA A 240 -4.42 2.20 16.94
C ALA A 240 -4.45 1.97 15.45
N GLU A 241 -4.91 2.97 14.72
CA GLU A 241 -4.84 2.93 13.26
C GLU A 241 -3.42 2.62 12.81
N LYS A 242 -3.26 1.67 11.87
CA LYS A 242 -1.97 1.47 11.22
C LYS A 242 -1.60 2.78 10.53
N LYS A 243 -0.85 3.64 11.21
CA LYS A 243 -0.11 4.69 10.53
C LYS A 243 0.82 3.94 9.57
N ARG A 244 0.62 4.05 8.27
CA ARG A 244 1.71 3.85 7.34
C ARG A 244 2.75 4.88 7.76
N ASN A 245 3.84 4.41 8.35
CA ASN A 245 4.96 5.26 8.72
C ASN A 245 5.54 5.86 7.44
N THR A 246 5.06 7.06 7.07
CA THR A 246 5.76 7.97 6.19
C THR A 246 6.74 8.84 6.96
N SER A 247 6.86 8.63 8.27
CA SER A 247 7.95 9.18 9.06
C SER A 247 9.15 8.26 8.87
N SER A 248 10.21 8.82 8.32
CA SER A 248 11.56 8.30 8.35
C SER A 248 11.95 7.86 9.78
N VAL A 249 11.60 6.63 10.15
CA VAL A 249 12.42 5.89 11.10
C VAL A 249 13.77 5.82 10.41
N PRO A 250 14.88 6.24 11.04
CA PRO A 250 16.17 6.02 10.43
C PRO A 250 16.25 4.53 10.11
N PHE A 251 16.24 4.25 8.81
CA PHE A 251 16.34 2.92 8.26
C PHE A 251 17.56 2.27 8.92
N ASN A 252 17.37 1.25 9.74
CA ASN A 252 18.48 0.58 10.39
C ASN A 252 19.16 -0.26 9.34
N LYS A 253 20.14 0.36 8.66
CA LYS A 253 20.88 -0.13 7.50
C LYS A 253 21.42 -1.56 7.70
N GLU A 254 21.77 -1.94 8.94
CA GLU A 254 22.33 -3.27 9.24
C GLU A 254 21.26 -4.39 9.20
N ILE A 255 20.01 -4.11 9.62
CA ILE A 255 18.95 -5.12 9.64
C ILE A 255 18.34 -5.29 8.25
N ALA A 256 18.18 -4.19 7.51
CA ALA A 256 17.64 -4.24 6.15
C ALA A 256 18.63 -4.86 5.17
N ASN A 257 19.92 -4.53 5.26
CA ASN A 257 20.95 -5.08 4.37
C ASN A 257 21.05 -6.60 4.47
N ALA A 258 20.99 -7.19 5.66
CA ALA A 258 21.06 -8.64 5.83
C ALA A 258 19.86 -9.43 5.26
N SER A 259 18.72 -8.74 5.04
CA SER A 259 17.50 -9.37 4.51
C SER A 259 17.26 -9.07 3.02
N ILE A 260 17.93 -8.04 2.48
CA ILE A 260 17.86 -7.62 1.08
C ILE A 260 18.96 -8.31 0.26
N GLU A 261 20.06 -8.76 0.92
CA GLU A 261 21.23 -9.33 0.26
C GLU A 261 20.85 -10.37 -0.80
N GLY A 262 21.23 -10.10 -2.04
CA GLY A 262 20.90 -10.93 -3.22
C GLY A 262 19.52 -10.66 -3.85
N ASN A 263 18.72 -9.71 -3.29
CA ASN A 263 17.42 -9.31 -3.84
C ASN A 263 17.37 -7.85 -4.29
N GLU A 264 18.41 -7.06 -4.07
CA GLU A 264 18.44 -5.61 -4.29
C GLU A 264 18.00 -5.25 -5.71
N ARG A 265 18.59 -5.91 -6.70
CA ARG A 265 18.29 -5.68 -8.12
C ARG A 265 16.83 -5.92 -8.47
N PHE A 266 16.21 -6.95 -7.88
CA PHE A 266 14.80 -7.26 -8.10
C PHE A 266 13.90 -6.22 -7.43
N ILE A 267 14.24 -5.80 -6.23
CA ILE A 267 13.48 -4.78 -5.46
C ILE A 267 13.55 -3.43 -6.19
N ASP A 268 14.73 -3.00 -6.62
CA ASP A 268 14.92 -1.75 -7.35
C ASP A 268 14.13 -1.74 -8.67
N ALA A 269 14.14 -2.86 -9.39
CA ALA A 269 13.35 -3.00 -10.61
C ALA A 269 11.84 -2.96 -10.33
N LEU A 270 11.37 -3.62 -9.25
CA LEU A 270 9.96 -3.62 -8.82
C LEU A 270 9.49 -2.24 -8.35
N HIS A 271 10.36 -1.45 -7.72
CA HIS A 271 10.06 -0.05 -7.37
C HIS A 271 9.83 0.81 -8.61
N SER A 272 10.60 0.57 -9.66
CA SER A 272 10.45 1.31 -10.92
C SER A 272 9.23 0.84 -11.70
N LYS A 273 8.98 -0.46 -11.72
CA LYS A 273 7.87 -1.09 -12.45
C LYS A 273 7.42 -2.39 -11.77
N PRO A 274 6.16 -2.56 -11.37
CA PRO A 274 5.68 -3.79 -10.73
C PRO A 274 5.38 -4.92 -11.75
N PHE A 275 6.09 -4.92 -12.87
CA PHE A 275 6.05 -5.96 -13.89
C PHE A 275 7.46 -6.29 -14.36
N LEU A 276 7.92 -7.52 -14.06
CA LEU A 276 9.23 -8.02 -14.44
C LEU A 276 9.09 -9.21 -15.40
N LEU A 277 10.10 -9.41 -16.23
CA LEU A 277 10.36 -10.62 -16.98
C LEU A 277 11.66 -11.24 -16.49
N LEU A 278 11.63 -12.49 -16.05
CA LEU A 278 12.80 -13.29 -15.72
C LEU A 278 13.11 -14.17 -16.90
N ALA A 279 14.14 -13.81 -17.64
CA ALA A 279 14.58 -14.51 -18.86
C ALA A 279 15.76 -15.42 -18.56
N GLY A 280 15.87 -16.55 -19.22
CA GLY A 280 17.00 -17.48 -19.10
C GLY A 280 16.67 -18.88 -19.59
N ILE A 281 17.66 -19.76 -19.66
CA ILE A 281 17.44 -21.17 -20.05
C ILE A 281 16.56 -21.89 -19.03
N SER A 282 15.96 -23.01 -19.43
CA SER A 282 15.14 -23.81 -18.53
C SER A 282 15.96 -24.33 -17.33
N GLY A 283 15.36 -24.35 -16.14
CA GLY A 283 16.01 -24.85 -14.93
C GLY A 283 16.90 -23.86 -14.17
N THR A 284 16.97 -22.57 -14.56
CA THR A 284 17.79 -21.55 -13.87
C THR A 284 17.12 -20.95 -12.61
N GLY A 285 16.02 -21.53 -12.14
CA GLY A 285 15.38 -21.09 -10.90
C GLY A 285 14.50 -19.84 -11.01
N LYS A 286 14.05 -19.46 -12.21
CA LYS A 286 13.22 -18.25 -12.44
C LYS A 286 11.97 -18.19 -11.57
N SER A 287 11.10 -19.21 -11.62
CA SER A 287 9.86 -19.28 -10.83
C SER A 287 10.16 -19.40 -9.33
N ARG A 288 11.26 -20.10 -8.97
CA ARG A 288 11.76 -20.20 -7.60
C ARG A 288 12.13 -18.81 -7.03
N LYS A 289 12.76 -17.94 -7.82
CA LYS A 289 13.13 -16.58 -7.39
C LYS A 289 11.91 -15.75 -6.99
N VAL A 290 10.80 -15.88 -7.71
CA VAL A 290 9.54 -15.21 -7.35
C VAL A 290 9.00 -15.75 -6.02
N GLN A 291 9.10 -17.04 -5.81
CA GLN A 291 8.69 -17.67 -4.56
C GLN A 291 9.59 -17.26 -3.38
N GLU A 292 10.90 -17.12 -3.58
CA GLU A 292 11.84 -16.58 -2.58
C GLU A 292 11.46 -15.18 -2.12
N LEU A 293 11.12 -14.29 -3.05
CA LEU A 293 10.66 -12.93 -2.72
C LEU A 293 9.37 -12.97 -1.88
N ALA A 294 8.46 -13.88 -2.19
CA ALA A 294 7.23 -14.05 -1.42
C ALA A 294 7.52 -14.58 0.00
N TYR A 295 8.39 -15.58 0.15
CA TYR A 295 8.81 -16.07 1.47
C TYR A 295 9.54 -15.01 2.30
N ALA A 296 10.40 -14.20 1.65
CA ALA A 296 11.15 -13.14 2.31
C ALA A 296 10.26 -12.01 2.85
N THR A 297 9.09 -11.79 2.23
CA THR A 297 8.16 -10.69 2.57
C THR A 297 6.90 -11.16 3.28
N CYS A 298 6.67 -12.48 3.39
CA CYS A 298 5.47 -13.03 4.02
C CYS A 298 5.51 -12.82 5.54
N PRO A 299 4.53 -12.13 6.13
CA PRO A 299 4.49 -11.99 7.58
C PRO A 299 4.21 -13.32 8.26
N ARG A 300 4.86 -13.50 9.42
CA ARG A 300 4.72 -14.71 10.26
C ARG A 300 3.57 -14.57 11.26
N ASP A 301 2.37 -14.34 10.76
CA ASP A 301 1.19 -14.03 11.58
C ASP A 301 0.09 -15.10 11.54
N GLY A 302 0.33 -16.22 10.88
CA GLY A 302 -0.62 -17.33 10.73
C GLY A 302 -1.73 -17.07 9.71
N ALA A 303 -1.73 -15.89 9.06
CA ALA A 303 -2.74 -15.55 8.06
C ALA A 303 -2.31 -15.88 6.63
N LEU A 304 -1.03 -15.56 6.32
CA LEU A 304 -0.45 -15.79 5.00
C LEU A 304 0.64 -16.86 5.00
N ASP A 305 1.07 -17.32 6.17
CA ASP A 305 2.07 -18.37 6.39
C ASP A 305 1.48 -19.68 6.93
N ALA A 306 0.19 -19.93 6.69
CA ALA A 306 -0.50 -21.12 7.18
C ALA A 306 -0.03 -22.40 6.50
N ASP A 307 0.37 -22.33 5.22
CA ASP A 307 0.95 -23.44 4.48
C ASP A 307 2.49 -23.37 4.58
N PRO A 308 3.17 -24.42 5.11
CA PRO A 308 4.62 -24.43 5.20
C PRO A 308 5.32 -24.51 3.84
N THR A 309 4.61 -24.91 2.79
CA THR A 309 5.17 -25.17 1.45
C THR A 309 4.93 -24.05 0.45
N SER A 310 4.02 -23.11 0.75
CA SER A 310 3.72 -21.99 -0.13
C SER A 310 3.13 -20.81 0.64
N PRO A 311 3.75 -19.63 0.57
CA PRO A 311 3.21 -18.45 1.22
C PRO A 311 1.98 -17.93 0.46
N ASP A 312 0.99 -17.49 1.20
CA ASP A 312 -0.32 -17.05 0.67
C ASP A 312 -0.25 -15.68 -0.04
N ASN A 313 0.90 -15.00 -0.02
CA ASN A 313 1.22 -13.83 -0.84
C ASN A 313 1.93 -14.19 -2.17
N TYR A 314 1.92 -15.48 -2.56
CA TYR A 314 2.41 -16.01 -3.81
C TYR A 314 1.30 -16.69 -4.60
N CYS A 315 1.26 -16.47 -5.91
CA CYS A 315 0.32 -17.13 -6.82
C CYS A 315 1.04 -17.54 -8.10
N LEU A 316 1.15 -18.85 -8.31
CA LEU A 316 1.66 -19.42 -9.56
C LEU A 316 0.50 -19.57 -10.56
N ILE A 317 0.70 -19.08 -11.76
CA ILE A 317 -0.24 -19.20 -12.89
C ILE A 317 0.52 -19.72 -14.09
N GLU A 318 0.26 -20.97 -14.45
CA GLU A 318 0.81 -21.59 -15.65
C GLU A 318 0.10 -21.04 -16.90
N VAL A 319 0.83 -20.41 -17.79
CA VAL A 319 0.31 -19.96 -19.08
C VAL A 319 0.19 -21.15 -20.02
N LYS A 320 -0.92 -21.24 -20.74
CA LYS A 320 -1.18 -22.35 -21.66
C LYS A 320 -1.16 -21.88 -23.12
N PRO A 321 -0.68 -22.71 -24.05
CA PRO A 321 -0.57 -22.33 -25.48
C PRO A 321 -1.88 -21.91 -26.16
N ASN A 322 -3.03 -22.28 -25.58
CA ASN A 322 -4.37 -21.96 -26.10
C ASN A 322 -4.94 -20.63 -25.59
N TRP A 323 -4.18 -19.83 -24.86
CA TRP A 323 -4.61 -18.50 -24.42
C TRP A 323 -4.59 -17.50 -25.57
N HIS A 324 -5.75 -16.99 -25.94
CA HIS A 324 -5.89 -16.06 -27.08
C HIS A 324 -6.53 -14.72 -26.71
N ASP A 325 -7.05 -14.59 -25.49
CA ASP A 325 -7.67 -13.36 -24.98
C ASP A 325 -7.49 -13.26 -23.46
N SER A 326 -7.95 -12.17 -22.87
CA SER A 326 -7.81 -11.90 -21.44
C SER A 326 -8.75 -12.71 -20.54
N THR A 327 -9.69 -13.47 -21.09
CA THR A 327 -10.69 -14.21 -20.29
C THR A 327 -10.07 -15.28 -19.41
N GLU A 328 -8.96 -15.87 -19.84
CA GLU A 328 -8.22 -16.87 -19.06
C GLU A 328 -7.57 -16.27 -17.81
N LEU A 329 -7.20 -15.00 -17.87
CA LEU A 329 -6.59 -14.28 -16.76
C LEU A 329 -7.64 -13.51 -15.93
N LEU A 330 -8.55 -12.80 -16.59
CA LEU A 330 -9.51 -11.90 -15.93
C LEU A 330 -10.86 -12.56 -15.64
N GLY A 331 -11.14 -13.71 -16.25
CA GLY A 331 -12.44 -14.35 -16.16
C GLY A 331 -13.47 -13.80 -17.15
N TYR A 332 -14.66 -14.36 -17.13
CA TYR A 332 -15.72 -13.99 -18.06
C TYR A 332 -17.12 -14.26 -17.49
N TYR A 333 -18.11 -13.59 -18.03
CA TYR A 333 -19.51 -13.84 -17.70
C TYR A 333 -20.06 -14.99 -18.55
N SER A 334 -20.50 -16.07 -17.89
CA SER A 334 -21.15 -17.23 -18.54
C SER A 334 -22.66 -17.01 -18.61
N ASN A 335 -23.18 -16.80 -19.82
CA ASN A 335 -24.61 -16.68 -20.05
C ASN A 335 -25.39 -17.96 -19.68
N ILE A 336 -24.75 -19.14 -19.77
CA ILE A 336 -25.36 -20.43 -19.45
C ILE A 336 -25.58 -20.56 -17.94
N SER A 337 -24.59 -20.24 -17.14
CA SER A 337 -24.71 -20.36 -15.69
C SER A 337 -25.22 -19.09 -15.00
N GLY A 338 -25.29 -17.96 -15.71
CA GLY A 338 -25.62 -16.64 -15.15
C GLY A 338 -24.58 -16.13 -14.15
N LYS A 339 -23.36 -16.69 -14.19
CA LYS A 339 -22.26 -16.39 -13.24
C LYS A 339 -21.08 -15.74 -13.94
N TYR A 340 -20.37 -14.92 -13.21
CA TYR A 340 -19.01 -14.52 -13.60
C TYR A 340 -18.05 -15.61 -13.10
N MET A 341 -17.25 -16.13 -14.01
CA MET A 341 -16.26 -17.17 -13.74
C MET A 341 -14.97 -16.48 -13.28
N LEU A 342 -14.73 -16.51 -11.97
CA LEU A 342 -13.55 -15.93 -11.35
C LEU A 342 -12.32 -16.81 -11.59
N THR A 343 -11.19 -16.18 -11.91
CA THR A 343 -9.90 -16.84 -12.02
C THR A 343 -9.10 -16.75 -10.71
N ASN A 344 -8.03 -17.53 -10.58
CA ASN A 344 -7.13 -17.43 -9.46
C ASN A 344 -6.44 -16.04 -9.41
N PHE A 345 -6.13 -15.47 -10.58
CA PHE A 345 -5.58 -14.13 -10.67
C PHE A 345 -6.50 -13.08 -10.02
N ILE A 346 -7.78 -13.08 -10.35
CA ILE A 346 -8.75 -12.11 -9.81
C ILE A 346 -8.94 -12.28 -8.30
N ARG A 347 -9.03 -13.54 -7.81
CA ARG A 347 -9.08 -13.80 -6.36
C ARG A 347 -7.82 -13.27 -5.66
N PHE A 348 -6.66 -13.49 -6.27
CA PHE A 348 -5.38 -13.04 -5.72
C PHE A 348 -5.24 -11.51 -5.74
N VAL A 349 -5.63 -10.82 -6.81
CA VAL A 349 -5.70 -9.35 -6.86
C VAL A 349 -6.61 -8.81 -5.77
N TYR A 350 -7.79 -9.40 -5.59
CA TYR A 350 -8.69 -9.02 -4.50
C TYR A 350 -8.03 -9.24 -3.13
N LYS A 351 -7.38 -10.39 -2.92
CA LYS A 351 -6.67 -10.70 -1.68
C LYS A 351 -5.58 -9.66 -1.38
N ALA A 352 -4.82 -9.23 -2.39
CA ALA A 352 -3.82 -8.17 -2.25
C ALA A 352 -4.44 -6.84 -1.78
N THR A 353 -5.66 -6.50 -2.24
CA THR A 353 -6.36 -5.29 -1.76
C THR A 353 -6.76 -5.36 -0.28
N GLN A 354 -6.92 -6.58 0.26
CA GLN A 354 -7.27 -6.79 1.67
C GLN A 354 -6.05 -6.74 2.60
N HIS A 355 -4.84 -6.75 2.04
CA HIS A 355 -3.59 -6.74 2.79
C HIS A 355 -2.65 -5.62 2.31
N PRO A 356 -3.07 -4.34 2.38
CA PRO A 356 -2.20 -3.23 2.00
C PRO A 356 -0.96 -3.23 2.89
N GLY A 357 0.20 -2.96 2.32
CA GLY A 357 1.48 -2.99 3.04
C GLY A 357 2.17 -4.35 3.07
N ILE A 358 1.57 -5.42 2.50
CA ILE A 358 2.25 -6.70 2.30
C ILE A 358 2.42 -6.90 0.79
N PRO A 359 3.64 -7.16 0.29
CA PRO A 359 3.88 -7.46 -1.11
C PRO A 359 3.22 -8.78 -1.54
N PHE A 360 2.55 -8.77 -2.69
CA PHE A 360 1.89 -9.93 -3.30
C PHE A 360 2.51 -10.20 -4.67
N PHE A 361 2.92 -11.44 -4.93
CA PHE A 361 3.65 -11.83 -6.13
C PHE A 361 2.85 -12.83 -6.96
N VAL A 362 2.53 -12.46 -8.20
CA VAL A 362 2.01 -13.36 -9.22
C VAL A 362 3.17 -13.81 -10.09
N CYS A 363 3.39 -15.09 -10.19
CA CYS A 363 4.30 -15.70 -11.16
C CYS A 363 3.48 -16.21 -12.35
N LEU A 364 3.65 -15.56 -13.52
CA LEU A 364 3.15 -16.08 -14.79
C LEU A 364 4.20 -16.99 -15.38
N ASP A 365 4.05 -18.29 -15.17
CA ASP A 365 5.06 -19.26 -15.58
C ASP A 365 4.98 -19.56 -17.08
N GLU A 366 6.13 -19.59 -17.73
CA GLU A 366 6.27 -19.75 -19.17
C GLU A 366 5.40 -18.75 -19.96
N MET A 367 5.51 -17.48 -19.61
CA MET A 367 4.64 -16.41 -20.09
C MET A 367 4.56 -16.31 -21.63
N ASN A 368 5.60 -16.72 -22.33
CA ASN A 368 5.71 -16.68 -23.79
C ASN A 368 5.18 -17.94 -24.50
N LEU A 369 4.54 -18.89 -23.80
CA LEU A 369 3.83 -20.01 -24.43
C LEU A 369 2.60 -19.59 -25.24
N ALA A 370 2.03 -18.42 -24.92
CA ALA A 370 0.94 -17.81 -25.66
C ALA A 370 1.29 -16.36 -26.02
N PRO A 371 0.63 -15.77 -27.06
CA PRO A 371 0.88 -14.36 -27.42
C PRO A 371 0.50 -13.40 -26.26
N VAL A 372 1.49 -12.88 -25.57
CA VAL A 372 1.31 -12.05 -24.36
C VAL A 372 0.50 -10.80 -24.63
N GLU A 373 0.66 -10.17 -25.78
CA GLU A 373 -0.08 -8.99 -26.21
C GLU A 373 -1.59 -9.25 -26.41
N GLN A 374 -2.03 -10.49 -26.43
CA GLN A 374 -3.44 -10.86 -26.54
C GLN A 374 -4.05 -11.07 -25.15
N TYR A 375 -3.55 -12.00 -24.37
CA TYR A 375 -4.16 -12.35 -23.08
C TYR A 375 -3.83 -11.38 -21.94
N PHE A 376 -2.77 -10.59 -22.08
CA PHE A 376 -2.29 -9.67 -21.04
C PHE A 376 -2.51 -8.17 -21.36
N ALA A 377 -3.18 -7.86 -22.46
CA ALA A 377 -3.36 -6.52 -22.99
C ALA A 377 -4.03 -5.55 -21.99
N GLU A 378 -5.09 -5.99 -21.35
CA GLU A 378 -5.86 -5.17 -20.40
C GLU A 378 -5.01 -4.84 -19.17
N TYR A 379 -4.29 -5.82 -18.61
CA TYR A 379 -3.37 -5.59 -17.49
C TYR A 379 -2.32 -4.55 -17.87
N LEU A 380 -1.65 -4.73 -19.01
CA LEU A 380 -0.62 -3.80 -19.48
C LEU A 380 -1.15 -2.37 -19.70
N SER A 381 -2.40 -2.26 -20.15
CA SER A 381 -3.05 -0.95 -20.36
C SER A 381 -3.35 -0.28 -19.02
N VAL A 382 -3.87 -1.02 -18.06
CA VAL A 382 -4.20 -0.51 -16.71
C VAL A 382 -2.94 -0.16 -15.92
N LEU A 383 -1.86 -0.94 -16.07
CA LEU A 383 -0.58 -0.68 -15.42
C LEU A 383 -0.04 0.73 -15.72
N GLU A 384 -0.20 1.22 -16.95
CA GLU A 384 0.26 2.55 -17.37
C GLU A 384 -0.59 3.71 -16.80
N THR A 385 -1.75 3.41 -16.23
CA THR A 385 -2.64 4.42 -15.65
C THR A 385 -2.33 4.74 -14.18
N ARG A 386 -1.35 4.06 -13.59
CA ARG A 386 -0.96 4.26 -12.18
C ARG A 386 -0.57 5.70 -11.90
N LYS A 387 -1.11 6.24 -10.83
CA LYS A 387 -0.86 7.61 -10.35
C LYS A 387 -0.83 7.60 -8.84
N ARG A 388 0.04 8.41 -8.27
CA ARG A 388 0.01 8.73 -6.86
C ARG A 388 -1.11 9.73 -6.59
N ILE A 389 -2.03 9.38 -5.74
CA ILE A 389 -3.17 10.22 -5.38
C ILE A 389 -3.28 10.33 -3.87
N LEU A 390 -3.81 11.45 -3.39
CA LEU A 390 -4.17 11.60 -2.00
C LEU A 390 -5.51 10.88 -1.77
N ASN A 391 -5.52 9.91 -0.87
CA ASN A 391 -6.75 9.27 -0.42
C ASN A 391 -7.43 10.22 0.58
N GLU A 392 -8.57 10.79 0.19
CA GLU A 392 -9.29 11.76 1.02
C GLU A 392 -9.84 11.16 2.33
N GLN A 393 -10.00 9.84 2.38
CA GLN A 393 -10.50 9.14 3.57
C GLN A 393 -9.40 8.88 4.59
N THR A 394 -8.20 8.56 4.13
CA THR A 394 -7.06 8.25 5.01
C THR A 394 -6.07 9.40 5.17
N GLY A 395 -6.14 10.42 4.30
CA GLY A 395 -5.17 11.51 4.26
C GLY A 395 -3.77 11.09 3.76
N GLN A 396 -3.61 9.86 3.29
CA GLN A 396 -2.36 9.31 2.83
C GLN A 396 -2.29 9.25 1.30
N TYR A 397 -1.08 9.30 0.76
CA TYR A 397 -0.85 9.06 -0.65
C TYR A 397 -0.82 7.55 -0.92
N GLU A 398 -1.50 7.14 -1.97
CA GLU A 398 -1.49 5.77 -2.49
C GLU A 398 -1.27 5.77 -4.01
N ILE A 399 -0.69 4.71 -4.55
CA ILE A 399 -0.56 4.53 -5.99
C ILE A 399 -1.79 3.76 -6.49
N ARG A 400 -2.66 4.45 -7.22
CA ARG A 400 -3.91 3.91 -7.74
C ARG A 400 -3.89 3.83 -9.27
N SER A 401 -4.38 2.71 -9.82
CA SER A 401 -4.62 2.49 -11.25
C SER A 401 -6.05 2.83 -11.66
N ALA A 402 -6.34 2.84 -12.96
CA ALA A 402 -7.70 2.67 -13.47
C ALA A 402 -8.27 1.29 -13.06
N GLU A 403 -9.55 1.08 -13.26
CA GLU A 403 -10.19 -0.21 -12.99
C GLU A 403 -9.74 -1.27 -14.01
N LEU A 404 -9.20 -2.38 -13.54
CA LEU A 404 -8.92 -3.57 -14.34
C LEU A 404 -10.24 -4.27 -14.72
N ILE A 405 -11.14 -4.35 -13.76
CA ILE A 405 -12.50 -4.79 -13.97
C ILE A 405 -13.44 -3.68 -13.51
N THR A 406 -14.24 -3.16 -14.43
CA THR A 406 -15.12 -2.01 -14.16
C THR A 406 -16.38 -2.43 -13.41
N LYS A 407 -16.86 -1.57 -12.52
CA LYS A 407 -18.19 -1.77 -11.88
C LYS A 407 -19.27 -2.02 -12.92
N LYS A 408 -19.24 -1.31 -14.05
CA LYS A 408 -20.23 -1.40 -15.13
C LYS A 408 -20.29 -2.79 -15.73
N SER A 409 -19.16 -3.49 -15.88
CA SER A 409 -19.14 -4.87 -16.39
C SER A 409 -19.80 -5.87 -15.44
N PHE A 410 -19.96 -5.50 -14.15
CA PHE A 410 -20.59 -6.34 -13.13
C PHE A 410 -22.04 -5.94 -12.78
N GLU A 411 -22.62 -4.91 -13.40
CA GLU A 411 -24.01 -4.48 -13.13
C GLU A 411 -25.01 -5.64 -13.29
N ASN A 412 -24.85 -6.43 -14.34
CA ASN A 412 -25.75 -7.55 -14.66
C ASN A 412 -25.36 -8.88 -13.98
N VAL A 413 -24.25 -8.95 -13.26
CA VAL A 413 -23.84 -10.16 -12.53
C VAL A 413 -24.79 -10.36 -11.35
N LYS A 414 -25.56 -11.45 -11.35
CA LYS A 414 -26.49 -11.78 -10.28
C LYS A 414 -25.75 -12.49 -9.15
N ILE A 415 -26.07 -12.16 -7.90
CA ILE A 415 -25.55 -12.86 -6.73
C ILE A 415 -26.45 -14.04 -6.36
N LYS A 416 -27.75 -13.92 -6.66
CA LYS A 416 -28.74 -14.95 -6.38
C LYS A 416 -29.38 -15.42 -7.69
N SER A 417 -29.75 -16.70 -7.76
CA SER A 417 -30.53 -17.26 -8.88
C SER A 417 -31.88 -16.55 -9.01
N ASP A 418 -32.43 -16.54 -10.22
CA ASP A 418 -33.82 -16.13 -10.41
C ASP A 418 -34.76 -17.08 -9.63
N GLU A 419 -35.93 -16.59 -9.22
CA GLU A 419 -36.95 -17.44 -8.58
C GLU A 419 -37.40 -18.52 -9.56
N ILE A 420 -37.22 -19.77 -9.16
CA ILE A 420 -37.82 -20.90 -9.91
C ILE A 420 -39.03 -21.29 -9.08
N THR A 421 -40.23 -21.08 -9.65
CA THR A 421 -41.44 -21.70 -9.13
C THR A 421 -41.37 -23.20 -9.37
N GLN A 422 -41.58 -23.99 -8.33
CA GLN A 422 -41.75 -25.43 -8.45
C GLN A 422 -43.21 -25.72 -8.15
N VAL A 423 -43.85 -26.52 -9.02
CA VAL A 423 -45.16 -27.02 -8.77
C VAL A 423 -45.04 -28.12 -7.71
N ASP A 424 -45.77 -28.00 -6.60
CA ASP A 424 -45.80 -29.02 -5.56
C ASP A 424 -46.64 -30.27 -6.03
N SER A 425 -46.69 -31.27 -5.18
CA SER A 425 -47.48 -32.49 -5.49
C SER A 425 -48.99 -32.26 -5.60
N LEU A 426 -49.49 -31.07 -5.30
CA LEU A 426 -50.89 -30.64 -5.42
C LEU A 426 -51.12 -29.72 -6.60
N GLY A 427 -50.08 -29.34 -7.34
CA GLY A 427 -50.17 -28.47 -8.51
C GLY A 427 -50.07 -26.98 -8.20
N ASP A 428 -49.75 -26.61 -6.98
CA ASP A 428 -49.57 -25.21 -6.57
C ASP A 428 -48.15 -24.73 -6.77
N ASP A 429 -48.00 -23.49 -7.24
CA ASP A 429 -46.72 -22.82 -7.40
C ASP A 429 -46.13 -22.45 -6.01
N VAL A 430 -45.07 -23.15 -5.61
CA VAL A 430 -44.33 -22.86 -4.39
C VAL A 430 -43.08 -22.08 -4.71
N PRO A 431 -42.90 -20.85 -4.19
CA PRO A 431 -41.68 -20.10 -4.44
C PRO A 431 -40.47 -20.79 -3.77
N ARG A 432 -39.51 -21.21 -4.59
CA ARG A 432 -38.21 -21.67 -4.07
C ARG A 432 -37.41 -20.49 -3.55
N GLN A 433 -36.74 -20.70 -2.42
CA GLN A 433 -35.76 -19.74 -1.92
C GLN A 433 -34.67 -19.51 -2.99
N ARG A 434 -34.38 -18.26 -3.27
CA ARG A 434 -33.28 -17.89 -4.17
C ARG A 434 -31.98 -18.49 -3.66
N LYS A 435 -31.35 -19.33 -4.48
CA LYS A 435 -30.09 -19.95 -4.17
C LYS A 435 -28.94 -18.96 -4.45
N ASP A 436 -28.00 -18.81 -3.52
CA ASP A 436 -26.79 -18.03 -3.77
C ASP A 436 -25.99 -18.66 -4.92
N LEU A 437 -25.63 -17.83 -5.88
CA LEU A 437 -24.84 -18.25 -7.04
C LEU A 437 -23.35 -18.39 -6.68
N TYR A 438 -22.90 -17.67 -5.66
CA TYR A 438 -21.52 -17.69 -5.15
C TYR A 438 -21.53 -17.96 -3.66
N THR A 439 -20.48 -18.61 -3.17
CA THR A 439 -20.31 -18.93 -1.75
C THR A 439 -18.91 -18.58 -1.28
N GLY A 440 -18.73 -18.39 0.03
CA GLY A 440 -17.41 -18.15 0.61
C GLY A 440 -16.69 -16.92 0.03
N GLU A 441 -15.43 -17.09 -0.33
CA GLU A 441 -14.56 -16.04 -0.87
C GLU A 441 -15.08 -15.47 -2.20
N ASP A 442 -15.57 -16.31 -3.10
CA ASP A 442 -16.09 -15.86 -4.39
C ASP A 442 -17.23 -14.84 -4.25
N LEU A 443 -18.09 -15.03 -3.26
CA LEU A 443 -19.15 -14.07 -2.98
C LEU A 443 -18.60 -12.71 -2.53
N GLN A 444 -17.54 -12.72 -1.73
CA GLN A 444 -16.88 -11.49 -1.28
C GLN A 444 -16.22 -10.76 -2.45
N VAL A 445 -15.50 -11.47 -3.31
CA VAL A 445 -14.88 -10.93 -4.52
C VAL A 445 -15.93 -10.28 -5.43
N ILE A 446 -17.04 -11.00 -5.73
CA ILE A 446 -18.11 -10.48 -6.59
C ILE A 446 -18.77 -9.23 -5.99
N ARG A 447 -19.05 -9.21 -4.69
CA ARG A 447 -19.60 -8.03 -4.02
C ARG A 447 -18.66 -6.85 -4.10
N TYR A 448 -17.37 -7.08 -3.78
CA TYR A 448 -16.35 -6.02 -3.84
C TYR A 448 -16.26 -5.40 -5.23
N ILE A 449 -16.20 -6.23 -6.29
CA ILE A 449 -16.12 -5.73 -7.68
C ILE A 449 -17.38 -4.95 -8.07
N LYS A 450 -18.55 -5.41 -7.66
CA LYS A 450 -19.80 -4.67 -7.92
C LYS A 450 -19.82 -3.30 -7.28
N GLU A 451 -19.29 -3.17 -6.08
CA GLU A 451 -19.32 -1.94 -5.31
C GLU A 451 -18.17 -0.98 -5.67
N ASN A 452 -16.96 -1.51 -5.91
CA ASN A 452 -15.74 -0.74 -6.03
C ASN A 452 -15.07 -0.79 -7.40
N GLY A 453 -15.41 -1.79 -8.25
CA GLY A 453 -14.54 -2.21 -9.33
C GLY A 453 -13.30 -2.91 -8.77
N LEU A 454 -12.47 -3.49 -9.64
CA LEU A 454 -11.19 -4.06 -9.25
C LEU A 454 -10.07 -3.26 -9.90
N ARG A 455 -9.13 -2.76 -9.10
CA ARG A 455 -7.95 -2.00 -9.52
C ARG A 455 -6.71 -2.79 -9.20
N LEU A 456 -5.60 -2.46 -9.84
CA LEU A 456 -4.28 -2.99 -9.44
C LEU A 456 -3.84 -2.30 -8.15
N PRO A 457 -3.74 -3.00 -7.02
CA PRO A 457 -3.23 -2.42 -5.78
C PRO A 457 -1.72 -2.17 -5.89
N GLU A 458 -1.20 -1.23 -5.12
CA GLU A 458 0.21 -0.83 -5.17
C GLU A 458 1.19 -1.93 -4.75
N ASN A 459 0.72 -2.87 -3.93
CA ASN A 459 1.46 -4.00 -3.38
C ASN A 459 1.40 -5.28 -4.24
N LEU A 460 0.84 -5.20 -5.45
CA LEU A 460 0.77 -6.32 -6.38
C LEU A 460 1.90 -6.26 -7.41
N PHE A 461 2.67 -7.32 -7.50
CA PHE A 461 3.76 -7.50 -8.45
C PHE A 461 3.47 -8.68 -9.37
N VAL A 462 3.65 -8.50 -10.66
CA VAL A 462 3.52 -9.58 -11.64
C VAL A 462 4.88 -9.85 -12.26
N ILE A 463 5.32 -11.09 -12.21
CA ILE A 463 6.63 -11.53 -12.70
C ILE A 463 6.39 -12.68 -13.67
N GLY A 464 6.75 -12.47 -14.93
CA GLY A 464 6.68 -13.50 -15.98
C GLY A 464 8.00 -14.24 -16.12
N THR A 465 7.98 -15.57 -16.17
CA THR A 465 9.16 -16.36 -16.54
C THR A 465 9.19 -16.62 -18.03
N VAL A 466 10.37 -16.60 -18.62
CA VAL A 466 10.61 -16.73 -20.06
C VAL A 466 11.73 -17.75 -20.27
N ASN A 467 11.46 -18.80 -21.02
CA ASN A 467 12.48 -19.73 -21.49
C ASN A 467 13.07 -19.25 -22.80
N MET A 468 14.40 -19.06 -22.84
CA MET A 468 15.14 -18.57 -24.01
C MET A 468 15.52 -19.68 -24.99
N ASP A 469 15.46 -20.92 -24.55
CA ASP A 469 15.83 -22.13 -25.28
C ASP A 469 14.66 -22.77 -26.04
N ASP A 470 13.42 -22.32 -25.81
CA ASP A 470 12.23 -22.84 -26.45
C ASP A 470 11.79 -22.05 -27.69
N THR A 471 11.24 -22.74 -28.69
CA THR A 471 10.58 -22.13 -29.86
C THR A 471 9.21 -21.58 -29.50
N THR A 472 9.19 -20.56 -28.66
CA THR A 472 7.99 -19.91 -28.12
C THR A 472 7.67 -18.60 -28.85
N HIS A 473 6.59 -17.92 -28.46
CA HIS A 473 6.25 -16.63 -29.03
C HIS A 473 7.26 -15.56 -28.62
N GLN A 474 7.74 -14.78 -29.59
CA GLN A 474 8.56 -13.58 -29.30
C GLN A 474 7.69 -12.50 -28.66
N PHE A 475 8.27 -11.74 -27.73
CA PHE A 475 7.58 -10.61 -27.13
C PHE A 475 7.45 -9.45 -28.11
N SER A 476 6.25 -8.90 -28.21
CA SER A 476 6.10 -7.61 -28.88
C SER A 476 6.78 -6.50 -28.07
N ARG A 477 7.26 -5.46 -28.75
CA ARG A 477 7.81 -4.27 -28.10
C ARG A 477 6.85 -3.63 -27.08
N LYS A 478 5.53 -3.80 -27.28
CA LYS A 478 4.50 -3.29 -26.36
C LYS A 478 4.58 -3.93 -24.98
N VAL A 479 5.01 -5.19 -24.90
CA VAL A 479 5.20 -5.92 -23.64
C VAL A 479 6.52 -5.51 -23.01
N ILE A 480 7.63 -5.60 -23.76
CA ILE A 480 8.98 -5.27 -23.28
C ILE A 480 9.06 -3.82 -22.77
N ASP A 481 8.43 -2.88 -23.48
CA ASP A 481 8.37 -1.48 -23.04
C ASP A 481 7.68 -1.25 -21.70
N ARG A 482 6.94 -2.24 -21.19
CA ARG A 482 6.20 -2.16 -19.93
C ARG A 482 6.76 -3.04 -18.82
N ALA A 483 7.77 -3.85 -19.12
CA ALA A 483 8.46 -4.71 -18.16
C ALA A 483 9.89 -4.21 -17.90
N PHE A 484 10.49 -4.64 -16.81
CA PHE A 484 11.93 -4.80 -16.69
C PHE A 484 12.29 -6.25 -16.98
N THR A 485 13.42 -6.49 -17.62
CA THR A 485 13.86 -7.84 -17.97
C THR A 485 15.15 -8.15 -17.24
N ILE A 486 15.10 -9.12 -16.34
CA ILE A 486 16.29 -9.61 -15.62
C ILE A 486 16.66 -10.96 -16.19
N GLU A 487 17.88 -11.06 -16.71
CA GLU A 487 18.42 -12.32 -17.17
C GLU A 487 18.93 -13.14 -16.00
N MET A 488 18.47 -14.39 -15.90
CA MET A 488 18.88 -15.36 -14.90
C MET A 488 19.75 -16.44 -15.57
N ASN A 489 21.04 -16.20 -15.61
CA ASN A 489 22.01 -17.19 -16.03
C ASN A 489 22.20 -18.19 -14.89
N GLY A 490 22.23 -19.49 -15.22
CA GLY A 490 22.38 -20.54 -14.21
C GLY A 490 23.61 -20.27 -13.35
N GLY A 491 23.45 -20.40 -12.04
CA GLY A 491 24.56 -20.31 -11.09
C GLY A 491 25.57 -21.44 -11.22
N ASP A 492 26.64 -21.38 -10.45
CA ASP A 492 27.61 -22.47 -10.33
C ASP A 492 26.86 -23.74 -9.85
N LEU A 493 26.97 -24.81 -10.63
CA LEU A 493 26.35 -26.09 -10.31
C LEU A 493 26.82 -26.68 -8.96
N ASN A 494 27.96 -26.21 -8.44
CA ASN A 494 28.46 -26.60 -7.12
C ASN A 494 27.56 -26.10 -5.98
N THR A 495 26.83 -25.01 -6.18
CA THR A 495 25.92 -24.46 -5.16
C THR A 495 24.71 -25.35 -4.89
N LEU A 496 24.42 -26.31 -5.76
CA LEU A 496 23.34 -27.29 -5.54
C LEU A 496 23.53 -28.13 -4.26
N PHE A 497 24.74 -28.25 -3.80
CA PHE A 497 25.08 -29.03 -2.61
C PHE A 497 25.18 -28.20 -1.33
N ASP A 498 24.97 -26.91 -1.41
CA ASP A 498 24.96 -26.04 -0.25
C ASP A 498 23.63 -26.19 0.49
N GLU A 499 23.69 -26.53 1.79
CA GLU A 499 22.52 -26.78 2.66
C GLU A 499 21.54 -25.59 2.78
N LYS A 500 21.89 -24.42 2.24
CA LYS A 500 21.07 -23.20 2.28
C LYS A 500 19.95 -23.12 1.25
N ASP A 501 19.73 -24.18 0.47
CA ASP A 501 18.84 -24.17 -0.69
C ASP A 501 17.37 -24.51 -0.40
N THR A 502 16.91 -24.44 0.82
CA THR A 502 15.50 -24.66 1.14
C THR A 502 14.73 -23.35 1.17
N LEU A 503 13.67 -23.25 0.34
CA LEU A 503 12.67 -22.19 0.46
C LEU A 503 12.06 -22.22 1.85
N ALA A 504 12.22 -21.16 2.59
CA ALA A 504 11.72 -21.06 3.95
C ALA A 504 11.25 -19.64 4.26
N TYR A 505 10.27 -19.55 5.14
CA TYR A 505 9.84 -18.28 5.68
C TYR A 505 10.97 -17.61 6.47
N SER A 506 11.17 -16.32 6.22
CA SER A 506 12.12 -15.54 7.00
C SER A 506 11.64 -15.35 8.44
N ASP A 507 12.53 -15.53 9.41
CA ASP A 507 12.23 -15.19 10.81
C ASP A 507 12.03 -13.68 11.01
N LYS A 508 12.60 -12.88 10.10
CA LYS A 508 12.45 -11.42 10.03
C LYS A 508 12.02 -11.03 8.62
N PRO A 509 10.73 -11.10 8.29
CA PRO A 509 10.25 -10.72 6.97
C PRO A 509 10.65 -9.28 6.64
N LEU A 510 10.99 -9.05 5.37
CA LEU A 510 11.18 -7.71 4.83
C LEU A 510 9.92 -6.88 5.07
N ASP A 511 10.11 -5.65 5.51
CA ASP A 511 9.00 -4.71 5.61
C ASP A 511 8.44 -4.43 4.20
N GLY A 512 7.12 -4.43 4.10
CA GLY A 512 6.45 -4.14 2.84
C GLY A 512 6.85 -2.80 2.23
N ASP A 513 7.12 -1.80 3.05
CA ASP A 513 7.59 -0.48 2.59
C ASP A 513 8.97 -0.54 1.90
N THR A 514 9.75 -1.60 2.12
CA THR A 514 11.02 -1.84 1.42
C THR A 514 10.81 -2.32 -0.01
N VAL A 515 9.67 -2.93 -0.34
CA VAL A 515 9.40 -3.56 -1.64
C VAL A 515 8.30 -2.81 -2.41
N ILE A 516 7.34 -2.22 -1.70
CA ILE A 516 6.23 -1.49 -2.32
C ILE A 516 6.72 -0.12 -2.79
N PRO A 517 6.51 0.25 -4.07
CA PRO A 517 7.01 1.50 -4.61
C PRO A 517 6.41 2.72 -3.93
N SER A 518 7.26 3.66 -3.55
CA SER A 518 6.86 4.95 -2.96
C SER A 518 6.50 6.00 -4.01
N PHE A 519 6.91 5.80 -5.26
CA PHE A 519 6.76 6.75 -6.35
C PHE A 519 6.11 6.11 -7.57
N ALA A 520 5.27 6.87 -8.27
CA ALA A 520 4.69 6.48 -9.54
C ALA A 520 5.27 7.28 -10.72
N LYS A 521 5.89 8.43 -10.46
CA LYS A 521 6.43 9.34 -11.47
C LYS A 521 7.74 9.99 -11.04
N ALA A 522 8.59 10.27 -12.02
CA ALA A 522 9.87 10.95 -11.83
C ALA A 522 9.78 12.25 -11.02
N GLN A 523 8.74 13.06 -11.26
CA GLN A 523 8.57 14.33 -10.52
C GLN A 523 8.49 14.12 -9.00
N GLU A 524 7.88 13.04 -8.56
CA GLU A 524 7.73 12.72 -7.13
C GLU A 524 9.09 12.39 -6.48
N VAL A 525 10.00 11.77 -7.25
CA VAL A 525 11.41 11.53 -6.82
C VAL A 525 12.15 12.85 -6.70
N LEU A 526 12.03 13.73 -7.71
CA LEU A 526 12.67 15.04 -7.69
C LEU A 526 12.18 15.92 -6.52
N ASP A 527 10.89 15.85 -6.22
CA ASP A 527 10.29 16.58 -5.10
C ASP A 527 10.75 16.01 -3.74
N LYS A 528 10.97 14.70 -3.65
CA LYS A 528 11.46 14.03 -2.43
C LYS A 528 12.94 14.29 -2.17
N TYR A 529 13.75 14.36 -3.24
CA TYR A 529 15.20 14.53 -3.17
C TYR A 529 15.64 15.84 -3.87
N PRO A 530 15.29 17.01 -3.31
CA PRO A 530 15.57 18.31 -3.94
C PRO A 530 17.06 18.61 -4.12
N ASN A 531 17.92 18.05 -3.27
CA ASN A 531 19.38 18.22 -3.37
C ASN A 531 19.97 17.49 -4.59
N ASP A 532 19.37 16.38 -5.01
CA ASP A 532 19.80 15.61 -6.18
C ASP A 532 19.13 16.13 -7.48
N ALA A 533 17.99 16.82 -7.35
CA ALA A 533 17.11 17.14 -8.48
C ALA A 533 17.78 17.89 -9.63
N GLU A 534 18.64 18.87 -9.35
CA GLU A 534 19.36 19.64 -10.38
C GLU A 534 20.34 18.76 -11.17
N GLN A 535 21.06 17.87 -10.47
CA GLN A 535 22.00 16.96 -11.14
C GLN A 535 21.24 15.89 -11.95
N ILE A 536 20.14 15.34 -11.42
CA ILE A 536 19.30 14.38 -12.13
C ILE A 536 18.77 14.98 -13.44
N LYS A 537 18.20 16.20 -13.40
CA LYS A 537 17.67 16.92 -14.56
C LYS A 537 18.74 17.18 -15.62
N LYS A 538 20.00 17.28 -15.24
CA LYS A 538 21.12 17.43 -16.16
C LYS A 538 21.60 16.10 -16.70
N LEU A 539 21.96 15.16 -15.82
CA LEU A 539 22.66 13.92 -16.17
C LEU A 539 21.75 12.93 -16.91
N VAL A 540 20.49 12.76 -16.49
CA VAL A 540 19.61 11.77 -17.11
C VAL A 540 19.31 12.08 -18.58
N PRO A 541 18.86 13.30 -18.95
CA PRO A 541 18.68 13.65 -20.37
C PRO A 541 19.99 13.61 -21.17
N GLU A 542 21.12 14.02 -20.59
CA GLU A 542 22.43 13.97 -21.26
C GLU A 542 22.77 12.53 -21.68
N ARG A 543 22.65 11.56 -20.75
CA ARG A 543 22.96 10.15 -21.02
C ARG A 543 22.01 9.54 -22.06
N LEU A 544 20.71 9.79 -21.96
CA LEU A 544 19.72 9.22 -22.88
C LEU A 544 19.76 9.87 -24.28
N ASN A 545 20.00 11.18 -24.35
CA ASN A 545 20.14 11.86 -25.65
C ASN A 545 21.37 11.39 -26.39
N ARG A 546 22.47 11.15 -25.68
CA ARG A 546 23.71 10.64 -26.32
C ARG A 546 23.47 9.29 -27.01
N ILE A 547 22.70 8.39 -26.40
CA ILE A 547 22.29 7.13 -27.04
C ILE A 547 21.47 7.41 -28.31
N ASN A 548 20.54 8.36 -28.24
CA ASN A 548 19.62 8.66 -29.33
C ASN A 548 20.27 9.41 -30.50
N ASP A 549 21.22 10.34 -30.25
CA ASP A 549 21.68 11.33 -31.23
C ASP A 549 23.12 11.09 -31.71
N GLU A 550 23.98 10.49 -30.90
CA GLU A 550 25.41 10.34 -31.24
C GLU A 550 25.76 9.06 -32.03
N GLY A 551 24.82 8.52 -32.80
CA GLY A 551 25.09 7.44 -33.76
C GLY A 551 24.92 6.03 -33.20
N ILE A 552 24.42 5.86 -31.99
CA ILE A 552 24.10 4.55 -31.43
C ILE A 552 22.71 4.12 -31.95
N PHE A 553 21.64 4.81 -31.56
CA PHE A 553 20.28 4.48 -32.00
C PHE A 553 19.69 5.46 -33.01
N LYS A 554 20.51 6.37 -33.56
CA LYS A 554 20.06 7.31 -34.60
C LYS A 554 19.56 6.55 -35.81
N ASN A 555 18.35 6.86 -36.27
CA ASN A 555 17.70 6.21 -37.41
C ASN A 555 17.40 4.71 -37.22
N THR A 556 17.39 4.23 -35.98
CA THR A 556 16.99 2.88 -35.66
C THR A 556 15.63 2.87 -34.95
N PRO A 557 14.92 1.73 -34.92
CA PRO A 557 13.69 1.59 -34.14
C PRO A 557 13.91 1.47 -32.63
N PHE A 558 15.17 1.53 -32.15
CA PHE A 558 15.55 1.30 -30.74
C PHE A 558 15.62 2.59 -29.93
N ARG A 559 15.36 3.74 -30.51
CA ARG A 559 15.37 5.03 -29.81
C ARG A 559 14.56 4.99 -28.54
N VAL A 560 15.09 5.58 -27.49
CA VAL A 560 14.46 5.70 -26.18
C VAL A 560 13.62 6.97 -26.09
N SER A 561 12.60 6.95 -25.20
CA SER A 561 11.62 8.01 -25.04
C SER A 561 11.46 8.40 -23.57
N TYR A 562 10.63 9.39 -23.31
CA TYR A 562 10.29 9.89 -21.96
C TYR A 562 9.88 8.81 -20.95
N ARG A 563 9.36 7.65 -21.40
CA ARG A 563 9.05 6.54 -20.51
C ARG A 563 10.32 5.99 -19.86
N VAL A 564 11.36 5.78 -20.64
CA VAL A 564 12.66 5.28 -20.15
C VAL A 564 13.30 6.30 -19.21
N GLU A 565 13.20 7.60 -19.52
CA GLU A 565 13.65 8.68 -18.64
C GLU A 565 12.93 8.64 -17.29
N ASN A 566 11.60 8.52 -17.29
CA ASN A 566 10.81 8.41 -16.08
C ASN A 566 11.21 7.18 -15.24
N GLU A 567 11.40 6.03 -15.88
CA GLU A 567 11.77 4.78 -15.21
C GLU A 567 13.20 4.83 -14.65
N LEU A 568 14.13 5.50 -15.34
CA LEU A 568 15.49 5.73 -14.83
C LEU A 568 15.48 6.57 -13.54
N ILE A 569 14.68 7.64 -13.52
CA ILE A 569 14.55 8.48 -12.32
C ILE A 569 13.85 7.73 -11.18
N LEU A 570 12.85 6.88 -11.47
CA LEU A 570 12.23 6.03 -10.47
C LEU A 570 13.24 5.02 -9.89
N TYR A 571 14.06 4.42 -10.75
CA TYR A 571 15.14 3.50 -10.32
C TYR A 571 16.18 4.23 -9.45
N PHE A 572 16.59 5.44 -9.84
CA PHE A 572 17.41 6.29 -8.98
C PHE A 572 16.76 6.53 -7.61
N GLY A 573 15.45 6.79 -7.58
CA GLY A 573 14.69 6.98 -6.33
C GLY A 573 14.75 5.77 -5.41
N SER A 574 14.72 4.55 -5.96
CA SER A 574 14.93 3.31 -5.22
C SER A 574 16.34 3.21 -4.66
N LEU A 575 17.35 3.41 -5.51
CA LEU A 575 18.74 3.38 -5.06
C LEU A 575 19.01 4.40 -3.95
N ARG A 576 18.53 5.64 -4.10
CA ARG A 576 18.71 6.71 -3.10
C ARG A 576 18.01 6.41 -1.79
N MET A 577 16.90 5.66 -1.82
CA MET A 577 16.21 5.23 -0.59
C MET A 577 17.09 4.29 0.25
N LEU A 578 17.84 3.43 -0.41
CA LEU A 578 18.73 2.44 0.23
C LEU A 578 20.13 2.97 0.49
N ASP A 579 20.59 3.93 -0.32
CA ASP A 579 21.94 4.52 -0.25
C ASP A 579 21.88 6.04 -0.21
N ASN A 580 22.07 6.59 0.98
CA ASN A 580 22.11 8.03 1.24
C ASN A 580 23.53 8.63 1.18
N GLU A 581 24.58 7.80 1.02
CA GLU A 581 25.98 8.22 1.12
C GLU A 581 26.61 8.46 -0.25
N SER A 582 26.26 7.62 -1.25
CA SER A 582 26.82 7.76 -2.60
C SER A 582 26.41 9.06 -3.29
N SER A 583 27.26 9.56 -4.14
CA SER A 583 26.97 10.78 -4.90
C SER A 583 25.78 10.59 -5.87
N THR A 584 25.11 11.69 -6.21
CA THR A 584 24.03 11.67 -7.21
C THR A 584 24.49 11.09 -8.54
N GLU A 585 25.71 11.41 -8.96
CA GLU A 585 26.27 10.94 -10.24
C GLU A 585 26.52 9.44 -10.24
N GLU A 586 27.05 8.88 -9.15
CA GLU A 586 27.25 7.42 -9.00
C GLU A 586 25.94 6.67 -9.08
N LEU A 587 24.90 7.13 -8.36
CA LEU A 587 23.59 6.48 -8.39
C LEU A 587 22.90 6.64 -9.75
N VAL A 588 23.03 7.80 -10.42
CA VAL A 588 22.52 8.00 -11.79
C VAL A 588 23.25 7.07 -12.77
N ASN A 589 24.57 6.91 -12.64
CA ASN A 589 25.33 6.00 -13.49
C ASN A 589 24.92 4.55 -13.27
N LYS A 590 24.77 4.11 -12.02
CA LYS A 590 24.28 2.77 -11.69
C LYS A 590 22.88 2.53 -12.26
N ALA A 591 21.95 3.47 -12.06
CA ALA A 591 20.60 3.40 -12.61
C ALA A 591 20.62 3.34 -14.14
N PHE A 592 21.47 4.15 -14.79
CA PHE A 592 21.61 4.20 -16.24
C PHE A 592 22.10 2.87 -16.83
N LEU A 593 23.15 2.29 -16.27
CA LEU A 593 23.67 0.98 -16.70
C LEU A 593 22.63 -0.12 -16.54
N THR A 594 21.88 -0.10 -15.43
CA THR A 594 20.80 -1.07 -15.20
C THR A 594 19.66 -0.89 -16.21
N ILE A 595 19.24 0.35 -16.48
CA ILE A 595 18.23 0.65 -17.50
C ILE A 595 18.69 0.23 -18.90
N LEU A 596 19.98 0.38 -19.21
CA LEU A 596 20.54 -0.13 -20.46
C LEU A 596 20.37 -1.64 -20.57
N LEU A 597 20.77 -2.37 -19.52
CA LEU A 597 20.73 -3.83 -19.49
C LEU A 597 19.30 -4.38 -19.47
N GLU A 598 18.46 -3.87 -18.56
CA GLU A 598 17.17 -4.49 -18.23
C GLU A 598 15.98 -3.92 -19.01
N LYS A 599 16.16 -2.77 -19.67
CA LYS A 599 15.06 -2.07 -20.33
C LYS A 599 15.33 -1.76 -21.80
N ILE A 600 16.55 -1.37 -22.12
CA ILE A 600 16.88 -0.93 -23.48
C ILE A 600 17.35 -2.10 -24.33
N LEU A 601 18.32 -2.89 -23.86
CA LEU A 601 18.83 -4.04 -24.60
C LEU A 601 17.77 -5.10 -24.94
N PRO A 602 16.79 -5.43 -24.09
CA PRO A 602 15.72 -6.36 -24.44
C PRO A 602 14.90 -5.96 -25.69
N ARG A 603 14.98 -4.70 -26.13
CA ARG A 603 14.32 -4.19 -27.33
C ARG A 603 15.20 -4.24 -28.57
N VAL A 604 16.50 -4.52 -28.38
CA VAL A 604 17.50 -4.51 -29.45
C VAL A 604 17.58 -5.92 -30.06
N GLU A 605 17.05 -6.03 -31.27
CA GLU A 605 17.03 -7.29 -32.02
C GLU A 605 17.06 -7.04 -33.52
N GLY A 606 17.63 -7.93 -34.27
CA GLY A 606 17.59 -7.85 -35.74
C GLY A 606 18.73 -8.58 -36.45
N ASP A 607 18.62 -8.56 -37.77
CA ASP A 607 19.62 -9.10 -38.67
C ASP A 607 20.81 -8.10 -38.85
N GLU A 608 21.83 -8.51 -39.60
CA GLU A 608 23.02 -7.70 -39.91
C GLU A 608 22.67 -6.30 -40.43
N LYS A 609 21.59 -6.18 -41.21
CA LYS A 609 21.15 -4.90 -41.78
C LYS A 609 20.53 -4.02 -40.71
N ALA A 610 19.68 -4.56 -39.88
CA ALA A 610 19.05 -3.86 -38.75
C ALA A 610 20.09 -3.42 -37.71
N MET A 611 21.12 -4.24 -37.52
CA MET A 611 22.21 -4.00 -36.58
C MET A 611 23.36 -3.17 -37.21
N ASN A 612 23.22 -2.74 -38.46
CA ASN A 612 24.21 -1.94 -39.17
C ASN A 612 25.61 -2.54 -39.14
N CYS A 613 25.72 -3.84 -39.49
CA CYS A 613 26.99 -4.56 -39.44
C CYS A 613 28.00 -4.07 -40.51
N GLY A 614 29.27 -4.08 -40.15
CA GLY A 614 30.38 -3.82 -41.05
C GLY A 614 30.74 -5.05 -41.90
N SER A 615 31.73 -4.92 -42.76
CA SER A 615 32.28 -6.03 -43.56
C SER A 615 32.96 -7.12 -42.70
N ASP A 616 33.26 -6.82 -41.48
CA ASP A 616 33.81 -7.71 -40.46
C ASP A 616 32.73 -8.50 -39.67
N GLY A 617 31.44 -8.27 -39.98
CA GLY A 617 30.29 -8.90 -39.33
C GLY A 617 29.93 -8.30 -37.99
N ASN A 618 30.71 -7.36 -37.46
CA ASN A 618 30.43 -6.74 -36.18
C ASN A 618 29.36 -5.64 -36.28
N SER A 619 28.45 -5.57 -35.30
CA SER A 619 27.44 -4.51 -35.24
C SER A 619 28.04 -3.18 -34.85
N LYS A 620 27.88 -2.15 -35.68
CA LYS A 620 28.28 -0.79 -35.32
C LYS A 620 27.46 -0.23 -34.17
N ILE A 621 26.19 -0.62 -34.07
CA ILE A 621 25.29 -0.19 -33.00
C ILE A 621 25.78 -0.72 -31.63
N LEU A 622 26.04 -2.03 -31.54
CA LEU A 622 26.50 -2.67 -30.31
C LEU A 622 27.91 -2.19 -29.93
N ASN A 623 28.82 -2.07 -30.91
CA ASN A 623 30.18 -1.57 -30.66
C ASN A 623 30.18 -0.12 -30.15
N ASN A 624 29.37 0.77 -30.76
CA ASN A 624 29.25 2.15 -30.30
C ASN A 624 28.60 2.22 -28.89
N LEU A 625 27.63 1.37 -28.63
CA LEU A 625 27.01 1.29 -27.30
C LEU A 625 28.01 0.77 -26.26
N HIS A 626 28.79 -0.25 -26.62
CA HIS A 626 29.85 -0.80 -25.74
C HIS A 626 30.90 0.26 -25.44
N ALA A 627 31.39 1.00 -26.48
CA ALA A 627 32.34 2.09 -26.28
C ALA A 627 31.78 3.20 -25.37
N TYR A 628 30.48 3.44 -25.43
CA TYR A 628 29.83 4.40 -24.52
C TYR A 628 29.75 3.86 -23.08
N VAL A 629 29.45 2.58 -22.91
CA VAL A 629 29.40 1.94 -21.58
C VAL A 629 30.77 1.92 -20.91
N GLU A 630 31.87 1.81 -21.67
CA GLU A 630 33.25 1.87 -21.14
C GLU A 630 33.55 3.17 -20.37
N GLU A 631 32.87 4.28 -20.69
CA GLU A 631 33.04 5.55 -19.97
C GLU A 631 32.55 5.47 -18.49
N PHE A 632 31.75 4.46 -18.14
CA PHE A 632 31.18 4.22 -16.82
C PHE A 632 31.87 3.08 -16.06
N LYS A 633 33.01 2.59 -16.60
CA LYS A 633 33.78 1.53 -15.98
C LYS A 633 34.27 1.94 -14.59
N PRO A 634 33.96 1.16 -13.54
CA PRO A 634 34.46 1.46 -12.20
C PRO A 634 36.01 1.43 -12.14
N GLU A 635 36.62 2.34 -11.37
CA GLU A 635 38.08 2.39 -11.23
C GLU A 635 38.67 1.06 -10.68
N ASN A 636 37.93 0.36 -9.83
CA ASN A 636 38.33 -0.90 -9.20
C ASN A 636 37.69 -2.12 -9.88
N TYR A 637 37.28 -2.00 -11.14
CA TYR A 637 36.65 -3.10 -11.88
C TYR A 637 37.62 -4.28 -12.04
N THR A 638 37.11 -5.47 -11.78
CA THR A 638 37.71 -6.75 -12.10
C THR A 638 36.73 -7.59 -12.90
N GLU A 639 37.21 -8.20 -13.99
CA GLU A 639 36.38 -9.07 -14.83
C GLU A 639 35.76 -10.18 -14.00
N GLY A 640 34.44 -10.39 -14.12
CA GLY A 640 33.70 -11.38 -13.37
C GLY A 640 33.33 -10.94 -11.93
N ASP A 641 33.40 -9.63 -11.62
CA ASP A 641 33.00 -9.12 -10.29
C ASP A 641 31.48 -9.12 -10.06
N GLY A 642 30.68 -9.43 -11.11
CA GLY A 642 29.24 -9.45 -11.07
C GLY A 642 28.58 -8.08 -10.94
N SER A 643 29.33 -7.00 -11.11
CA SER A 643 28.78 -5.64 -11.12
C SER A 643 27.84 -5.45 -12.32
N ILE A 644 26.94 -4.45 -12.24
CA ILE A 644 26.03 -4.14 -13.35
C ILE A 644 26.81 -3.77 -14.64
N TYR A 645 27.99 -3.14 -14.49
CA TYR A 645 28.89 -2.85 -15.61
C TYR A 645 29.40 -4.14 -16.24
N ASP A 646 29.87 -5.10 -15.44
CA ASP A 646 30.39 -6.39 -15.89
C ASP A 646 29.34 -7.19 -16.67
N ILE A 647 28.13 -7.34 -16.09
CA ILE A 647 27.02 -8.05 -16.71
C ILE A 647 26.61 -7.39 -18.05
N LEU A 648 26.55 -6.05 -18.08
CA LEU A 648 26.17 -5.30 -19.29
C LEU A 648 27.23 -5.44 -20.38
N SER A 649 28.52 -5.32 -20.04
CA SER A 649 29.64 -5.47 -20.98
C SER A 649 29.64 -6.85 -21.62
N HIS A 650 29.55 -7.92 -20.81
CA HIS A 650 29.45 -9.29 -21.30
C HIS A 650 28.23 -9.51 -22.21
N LYS A 651 27.07 -8.94 -21.85
CA LYS A 651 25.86 -9.07 -22.67
C LYS A 651 26.00 -8.39 -24.04
N LEU A 652 26.64 -7.25 -24.08
CA LEU A 652 26.91 -6.55 -25.36
C LEU A 652 27.87 -7.37 -26.26
N ASP A 653 28.92 -7.96 -25.70
CA ASP A 653 29.84 -8.83 -26.41
C ASP A 653 29.13 -10.08 -26.93
N GLU A 654 28.34 -10.76 -26.08
CA GLU A 654 27.54 -11.90 -26.46
C GLU A 654 26.60 -11.59 -27.64
N MET A 655 25.86 -10.49 -27.56
CA MET A 655 24.95 -10.05 -28.63
C MET A 655 25.71 -9.73 -29.93
N ASN A 656 26.91 -9.14 -29.84
CA ASN A 656 27.74 -8.83 -30.98
C ASN A 656 28.33 -10.10 -31.63
N GLU A 657 28.80 -11.07 -30.84
CA GLU A 657 29.23 -12.37 -31.34
C GLU A 657 28.11 -13.15 -32.03
N ARG A 658 26.89 -13.08 -31.49
CA ARG A 658 25.73 -13.75 -32.11
C ARG A 658 25.41 -13.18 -33.49
N VAL A 659 25.37 -11.85 -33.67
CA VAL A 659 25.09 -11.29 -34.99
C VAL A 659 26.17 -11.67 -36.02
N LYS A 660 27.43 -11.74 -35.56
CA LYS A 660 28.58 -12.14 -36.42
C LYS A 660 28.49 -13.62 -36.82
N ASN A 661 28.11 -14.49 -35.92
CA ASN A 661 28.11 -15.95 -36.13
C ASN A 661 26.80 -16.47 -36.72
N SER A 662 25.67 -15.87 -36.38
CA SER A 662 24.32 -16.34 -36.70
C SER A 662 23.54 -15.37 -37.59
N TYR A 663 24.14 -14.21 -37.98
CA TYR A 663 23.53 -13.16 -38.81
C TYR A 663 22.29 -12.52 -38.20
N PHE A 664 22.03 -12.81 -36.94
CA PHE A 664 20.90 -12.28 -36.15
C PHE A 664 21.29 -12.20 -34.68
N THR A 665 20.76 -11.22 -33.96
CA THR A 665 20.91 -11.13 -32.54
C THR A 665 19.62 -10.66 -31.87
N SER A 666 19.39 -11.11 -30.65
CA SER A 666 18.32 -10.69 -29.76
C SER A 666 18.83 -10.83 -28.33
N PHE A 667 18.25 -10.07 -27.41
CA PHE A 667 18.50 -10.23 -25.98
C PHE A 667 18.08 -11.61 -25.47
N PHE A 668 16.99 -12.15 -26.03
CA PHE A 668 16.34 -13.41 -25.61
C PHE A 668 16.82 -14.64 -26.40
N SER A 669 17.87 -14.56 -27.17
CA SER A 669 18.37 -15.69 -28.00
C SER A 669 19.73 -16.20 -27.55
#